data_6b2e9fbad805f3f9adcb1b59b65c5d04
#
_entry.id   6b2e9fbad805f3f9adcb1b59b65c5d04
#
_cell.length_a   1.000
_cell.length_b   1.000
_cell.length_c   1.000
_cell.angle_alpha   90.00
_cell.angle_beta   90.00
_cell.angle_gamma   90.00
#
_symmetry.space_group_name_H-M   'P 1'
#
loop_
_entity.id
_entity.type
_entity.pdbx_description
1 polymer ?
#
loop_
_entity_poly.entity_id
_entity_poly.type
_entity_poly.pdbx_seq_one_letter_code
_entity_poly.pdbx_strand_id
1 'polypeptide(L)'
;MRKTHFSIVLFLLLFSFSQAQNNNTKGIPPAIAEKDLTAYLFVYFTGNSVEEEAVRYAISADGYHYYHLNNNKPVIDSKVISSTGGVRDPHILRGDDGKTFYMVLTDMTSSKGWDSNRAMVLLKSTDLVNWKSSIVNIQTAFPGNENLKRVWAPQTIYDAKAGKYLIYFSLQYAGGPDKIYYAYANKDFTGLESAPKLLFVPKSERACIDGDIIEKDGIYHLFYKTETENPGIKVATTTDLTSGKWTENDNYLQQTKDGVEGSSVFKLNNSDDYILMYDVYTKGRYQFTKSKDLENFTVIDNDISMDFNPRHGTILPITRSELKKLITKWGMPDKFPKINNNPVLEGYYADPEILYSNKTKKYYIYPTSDGFDGWSGNYFKTFSSDNLTDWKDEGIIVDLRKDVTWANRNAWAPCIVEKKIKGKYNYFYYFTAAQKIGVASSDNPNGPFTDSGKALVSTRPEGVKGGQEIDPDVFTDPKTGKSYLYWGNGYMAVAELNANMISIKEGSTKIIKVDDTFREGTYVIYRKGTYYFLWSEDDTRSPNYKVRYGTSKSPLGPIEIPKDNIVIQGIPDQGIYATGHNSVLQIPNKDEWYITYHRFSYPTGIKMGDAGGFHREVCMDKLEFNPDGSIKQVIPTHSGIDAIK
;
A
#
# COMPACT_ATOMS: atom_id res chain seq x y z
N MET A 1 70.11 36.89 0.60
CA MET A 1 69.51 35.55 0.64
C MET A 1 68.33 35.56 1.64
N ARG A 2 67.12 35.76 1.16
CA ARG A 2 65.89 35.70 1.96
C ARG A 2 65.12 34.44 1.55
N LYS A 3 64.90 33.52 2.50
CA LYS A 3 64.10 32.34 2.36
C LYS A 3 62.62 32.73 2.64
N THR A 4 61.78 32.62 1.66
CA THR A 4 60.34 32.76 1.74
C THR A 4 59.73 31.40 2.10
N HIS A 5 59.08 31.31 3.25
CA HIS A 5 58.28 30.15 3.64
C HIS A 5 56.84 30.32 3.07
N PHE A 6 56.43 29.39 2.21
CA PHE A 6 55.05 29.23 1.81
C PHE A 6 54.33 28.32 2.82
N SER A 7 53.37 28.88 3.58
CA SER A 7 52.49 28.09 4.43
C SER A 7 51.29 27.65 3.59
N ILE A 8 51.17 26.35 3.38
CA ILE A 8 49.97 25.73 2.80
C ILE A 8 48.98 25.52 3.93
N VAL A 9 47.84 26.28 3.91
CA VAL A 9 46.70 26.04 4.77
C VAL A 9 45.85 24.96 4.14
N LEU A 10 45.87 23.78 4.75
CA LEU A 10 45.02 22.64 4.38
C LEU A 10 43.63 22.81 5.04
N PHE A 11 42.64 23.16 4.24
CA PHE A 11 41.22 23.14 4.67
C PHE A 11 40.77 21.67 4.71
N LEU A 12 40.68 21.13 5.92
CA LEU A 12 39.96 19.86 6.20
C LEU A 12 38.47 20.15 6.21
N LEU A 13 37.80 19.82 5.12
CA LEU A 13 36.35 19.66 5.08
C LEU A 13 35.98 18.39 5.84
N LEU A 14 35.50 18.56 7.07
CA LEU A 14 34.84 17.52 7.85
C LEU A 14 33.48 17.25 7.21
N PHE A 15 33.40 16.24 6.36
CA PHE A 15 32.12 15.60 6.03
C PHE A 15 31.70 14.78 7.27
N SER A 16 30.73 15.28 8.00
CA SER A 16 30.00 14.50 8.99
C SER A 16 29.13 13.48 8.24
N PHE A 17 29.63 12.25 8.09
CA PHE A 17 28.78 11.11 7.76
C PHE A 17 27.87 10.86 8.97
N SER A 18 26.60 11.20 8.86
CA SER A 18 25.58 10.63 9.71
C SER A 18 25.51 9.14 9.38
N GLN A 19 26.01 8.31 10.29
CA GLN A 19 25.72 6.88 10.26
C GLN A 19 24.24 6.69 10.57
N ALA A 20 23.40 6.65 9.53
CA ALA A 20 22.11 6.00 9.63
C ALA A 20 22.37 4.54 10.02
N GLN A 21 21.82 4.10 11.13
CA GLN A 21 21.87 2.71 11.58
C GLN A 21 21.27 1.82 10.47
N ASN A 22 22.12 1.05 9.83
CA ASN A 22 21.75 0.01 8.89
C ASN A 22 21.03 -1.11 9.64
N ASN A 23 19.72 -1.01 9.77
CA ASN A 23 18.90 -2.20 9.99
C ASN A 23 18.91 -3.00 8.69
N ASN A 24 19.36 -4.24 8.74
CA ASN A 24 19.52 -5.19 7.64
C ASN A 24 18.17 -5.68 7.08
N THR A 25 17.30 -4.77 6.63
CA THR A 25 16.08 -5.05 5.84
C THR A 25 16.28 -4.67 4.36
N LYS A 26 17.52 -4.58 3.89
CA LYS A 26 17.80 -4.31 2.47
C LYS A 26 17.11 -5.35 1.58
N GLY A 27 16.03 -4.95 0.92
CA GLY A 27 15.44 -5.69 -0.19
C GLY A 27 14.01 -6.21 -0.03
N ILE A 28 13.25 -5.80 1.00
CA ILE A 28 11.80 -6.04 1.06
C ILE A 28 11.11 -4.67 1.08
N PRO A 29 10.24 -4.36 0.08
CA PRO A 29 9.42 -3.15 0.12
C PRO A 29 8.59 -3.06 1.41
N PRO A 30 8.21 -1.87 1.88
CA PRO A 30 7.36 -1.71 3.05
C PRO A 30 6.08 -2.52 2.88
N ALA A 31 5.52 -3.03 3.99
CA ALA A 31 4.32 -3.87 3.99
C ALA A 31 3.11 -3.17 3.36
N ILE A 32 3.02 -1.83 3.49
CA ILE A 32 2.08 -0.95 2.80
C ILE A 32 2.87 0.24 2.25
N ALA A 33 2.76 0.50 0.96
CA ALA A 33 3.30 1.73 0.36
C ALA A 33 2.34 2.90 0.62
N GLU A 34 2.86 4.09 0.90
CA GLU A 34 2.02 5.28 1.18
C GLU A 34 1.02 5.56 0.05
N LYS A 35 1.41 5.34 -1.21
CA LYS A 35 0.54 5.50 -2.38
C LYS A 35 -0.71 4.61 -2.36
N ASP A 36 -0.68 3.50 -1.61
CA ASP A 36 -1.80 2.55 -1.52
C ASP A 36 -2.83 2.96 -0.45
N LEU A 37 -2.48 3.92 0.40
CA LEU A 37 -3.42 4.56 1.33
C LEU A 37 -4.28 5.54 0.51
N THR A 38 -5.51 5.14 0.21
CA THR A 38 -6.39 5.85 -0.73
C THR A 38 -7.70 6.32 -0.11
N ALA A 39 -7.90 6.03 1.17
CA ALA A 39 -9.09 6.40 1.92
C ALA A 39 -8.78 6.48 3.42
N TYR A 40 -9.79 6.78 4.21
CA TYR A 40 -9.70 6.91 5.68
C TYR A 40 -10.87 6.20 6.34
N LEU A 41 -10.59 5.58 7.48
CA LEU A 41 -11.56 5.04 8.42
C LEU A 41 -11.58 5.92 9.67
N PHE A 42 -12.71 6.52 9.99
CA PHE A 42 -12.96 7.22 11.24
C PHE A 42 -13.68 6.29 12.22
N VAL A 43 -13.05 6.00 13.36
CA VAL A 43 -13.66 5.25 14.47
C VAL A 43 -14.07 6.24 15.56
N TYR A 44 -15.31 6.15 16.05
CA TYR A 44 -15.87 7.12 17.00
C TYR A 44 -17.00 6.51 17.83
N PHE A 45 -17.44 7.23 18.87
CA PHE A 45 -18.71 7.01 19.55
C PHE A 45 -19.56 8.30 19.47
N THR A 46 -20.79 8.35 20.01
CA THR A 46 -21.68 9.49 19.71
C THR A 46 -22.23 10.23 20.92
N GLY A 47 -22.21 9.67 22.12
CA GLY A 47 -22.76 10.34 23.29
C GLY A 47 -22.73 9.51 24.57
N ASN A 48 -23.62 9.82 25.50
CA ASN A 48 -23.60 9.30 26.86
C ASN A 48 -24.76 8.33 27.18
N SER A 49 -25.59 7.99 26.22
CA SER A 49 -26.59 6.92 26.38
C SER A 49 -25.98 5.55 26.11
N VAL A 50 -26.61 4.50 26.61
CA VAL A 50 -26.13 3.10 26.44
C VAL A 50 -25.90 2.73 24.97
N GLU A 51 -26.72 3.26 24.05
CA GLU A 51 -26.59 3.00 22.62
C GLU A 51 -25.52 3.87 21.94
N GLU A 52 -25.21 5.03 22.53
CA GLU A 52 -24.22 5.97 22.02
C GLU A 52 -22.79 5.60 22.44
N GLU A 53 -22.63 4.94 23.60
CA GLU A 53 -21.36 4.43 24.13
C GLU A 53 -20.97 3.13 23.44
N ALA A 54 -20.73 3.22 22.13
CA ALA A 54 -20.39 2.08 21.26
C ALA A 54 -19.57 2.53 20.05
N VAL A 55 -18.74 1.64 19.54
CA VAL A 55 -17.89 1.92 18.37
C VAL A 55 -18.72 2.03 17.11
N ARG A 56 -18.51 3.11 16.37
CA ARG A 56 -19.08 3.39 15.05
C ARG A 56 -17.97 3.67 14.04
N TYR A 57 -18.30 3.51 12.77
CA TYR A 57 -17.40 3.73 11.66
C TYR A 57 -17.97 4.74 10.67
N ALA A 58 -17.09 5.60 10.16
CA ALA A 58 -17.31 6.37 8.95
C ALA A 58 -16.11 6.26 8.03
N ILE A 59 -16.30 6.49 6.74
CA ILE A 59 -15.25 6.44 5.72
C ILE A 59 -15.13 7.78 5.00
N SER A 60 -13.93 8.08 4.51
CA SER A 60 -13.65 9.24 3.68
C SER A 60 -12.70 8.84 2.55
N ALA A 61 -12.87 9.44 1.37
CA ALA A 61 -11.97 9.25 0.23
C ALA A 61 -10.80 10.26 0.23
N ASP A 62 -10.91 11.36 0.96
CA ASP A 62 -9.99 12.50 0.88
C ASP A 62 -9.50 13.05 2.23
N GLY A 63 -10.05 12.54 3.36
CA GLY A 63 -9.76 13.04 4.70
C GLY A 63 -10.53 14.29 5.12
N TYR A 64 -11.46 14.77 4.26
CA TYR A 64 -12.27 15.96 4.49
C TYR A 64 -13.77 15.68 4.53
N HIS A 65 -14.27 14.76 3.70
CA HIS A 65 -15.69 14.43 3.58
C HIS A 65 -15.93 13.02 4.14
N TYR A 66 -16.65 12.92 5.25
CA TYR A 66 -16.87 11.67 5.98
C TYR A 66 -18.32 11.21 5.90
N TYR A 67 -18.50 9.92 5.68
CA TYR A 67 -19.78 9.25 5.50
C TYR A 67 -19.89 8.08 6.47
N HIS A 68 -20.94 8.07 7.31
CA HIS A 68 -21.13 6.98 8.26
C HIS A 68 -21.41 5.64 7.56
N LEU A 69 -20.92 4.56 8.16
CA LEU A 69 -21.26 3.19 7.80
C LEU A 69 -22.38 2.65 8.70
N ASN A 70 -23.01 1.55 8.29
CA ASN A 70 -24.03 0.84 9.07
C ASN A 70 -25.21 1.74 9.54
N ASN A 71 -25.57 2.75 8.75
CA ASN A 71 -26.60 3.73 9.13
C ASN A 71 -26.33 4.40 10.49
N ASN A 72 -25.08 4.72 10.77
CA ASN A 72 -24.60 5.27 12.04
C ASN A 72 -24.92 4.41 13.28
N LYS A 73 -25.14 3.09 13.10
CA LYS A 73 -25.32 2.13 14.20
C LYS A 73 -23.98 1.54 14.63
N PRO A 74 -23.88 1.01 15.87
CA PRO A 74 -22.69 0.33 16.32
C PRO A 74 -22.21 -0.78 15.37
N VAL A 75 -20.90 -0.89 15.15
CA VAL A 75 -20.26 -1.93 14.34
C VAL A 75 -19.73 -3.09 15.18
N ILE A 76 -19.60 -2.88 16.50
CA ILE A 76 -19.22 -3.87 17.50
C ILE A 76 -20.21 -3.78 18.67
N ASP A 77 -20.67 -4.91 19.17
CA ASP A 77 -21.56 -4.96 20.33
C ASP A 77 -20.80 -4.69 21.63
N SER A 78 -20.98 -3.51 22.22
CA SER A 78 -20.34 -3.09 23.46
C SER A 78 -20.59 -4.04 24.64
N LYS A 79 -21.77 -4.69 24.68
CA LYS A 79 -22.13 -5.64 25.77
C LYS A 79 -21.30 -6.91 25.73
N VAL A 80 -20.76 -7.25 24.55
CA VAL A 80 -19.92 -8.45 24.38
C VAL A 80 -18.46 -8.15 24.72
N ILE A 81 -17.99 -6.95 24.43
CA ILE A 81 -16.55 -6.62 24.52
C ILE A 81 -16.16 -5.88 25.80
N SER A 82 -17.11 -5.33 26.57
CA SER A 82 -16.83 -4.52 27.76
C SER A 82 -17.40 -5.15 29.03
N SER A 83 -16.85 -4.79 30.20
CA SER A 83 -17.35 -5.20 31.51
C SER A 83 -18.49 -4.32 32.00
N THR A 84 -18.60 -3.09 31.49
CA THR A 84 -19.60 -2.10 31.89
C THR A 84 -20.85 -2.09 31.01
N GLY A 85 -20.76 -2.64 29.80
CA GLY A 85 -21.80 -2.62 28.78
C GLY A 85 -21.69 -1.45 27.78
N GLY A 86 -20.74 -0.53 28.00
CA GLY A 86 -20.45 0.61 27.12
C GLY A 86 -18.95 0.75 26.86
N VAL A 87 -18.60 1.37 25.73
CA VAL A 87 -17.20 1.71 25.38
C VAL A 87 -17.13 3.11 24.79
N ARG A 88 -16.01 3.81 25.05
CA ARG A 88 -15.78 5.20 24.65
C ARG A 88 -14.35 5.36 24.10
N ASP A 89 -14.09 6.52 23.53
CA ASP A 89 -12.75 7.01 23.16
C ASP A 89 -11.97 6.00 22.29
N PRO A 90 -12.53 5.53 21.16
CA PRO A 90 -11.86 4.51 20.36
C PRO A 90 -10.60 5.08 19.69
N HIS A 91 -9.47 4.42 19.91
CA HIS A 91 -8.24 4.66 19.18
C HIS A 91 -7.88 3.43 18.35
N ILE A 92 -7.57 3.63 17.08
CA ILE A 92 -7.20 2.57 16.13
C ILE A 92 -5.81 2.79 15.55
N LEU A 93 -5.03 1.70 15.44
CA LEU A 93 -3.68 1.70 14.90
C LEU A 93 -3.50 0.56 13.89
N ARG A 94 -2.81 0.82 12.78
CA ARG A 94 -2.25 -0.22 11.92
C ARG A 94 -0.95 -0.73 12.53
N GLY A 95 -0.79 -2.05 12.62
CA GLY A 95 0.44 -2.68 13.10
C GLY A 95 1.64 -2.46 12.17
N ASP A 96 2.83 -2.65 12.72
CA ASP A 96 4.11 -2.59 12.02
C ASP A 96 4.24 -3.61 10.88
N ASP A 97 3.47 -4.70 10.95
CA ASP A 97 3.34 -5.71 9.89
C ASP A 97 2.49 -5.24 8.69
N GLY A 98 1.86 -4.06 8.80
CA GLY A 98 0.95 -3.49 7.80
C GLY A 98 -0.38 -4.21 7.61
N LYS A 99 -0.64 -5.30 8.34
CA LYS A 99 -1.78 -6.21 8.12
C LYS A 99 -2.67 -6.38 9.35
N THR A 100 -2.10 -6.22 10.53
CA THR A 100 -2.83 -6.31 11.80
C THR A 100 -3.32 -4.94 12.22
N PHE A 101 -4.52 -4.89 12.76
CA PHE A 101 -5.11 -3.67 13.33
C PHE A 101 -5.33 -3.86 14.82
N TYR A 102 -5.01 -2.84 15.56
CA TYR A 102 -5.21 -2.77 17.01
C TYR A 102 -6.17 -1.64 17.33
N MET A 103 -7.10 -1.87 18.25
CA MET A 103 -7.99 -0.82 18.76
C MET A 103 -8.01 -0.91 20.28
N VAL A 104 -7.99 0.23 20.93
CA VAL A 104 -8.12 0.33 22.40
C VAL A 104 -9.27 1.27 22.73
N LEU A 105 -10.03 0.94 23.80
CA LEU A 105 -11.24 1.63 24.18
C LEU A 105 -11.30 1.82 25.69
N THR A 106 -11.89 2.91 26.14
CA THR A 106 -12.32 3.07 27.53
C THR A 106 -13.49 2.13 27.81
N ASP A 107 -13.36 1.21 28.78
CA ASP A 107 -14.43 0.33 29.25
C ASP A 107 -15.29 1.09 30.25
N MET A 108 -16.28 1.81 29.79
CA MET A 108 -17.06 2.71 30.64
C MET A 108 -18.50 2.87 30.13
N THR A 109 -19.43 2.98 31.09
CA THR A 109 -20.77 3.50 30.90
C THR A 109 -20.97 4.71 31.82
N SER A 110 -21.19 5.90 31.25
CA SER A 110 -21.30 7.17 31.99
C SER A 110 -22.47 7.20 32.99
N SER A 111 -23.52 6.42 32.73
CA SER A 111 -24.66 6.26 33.67
C SER A 111 -24.25 5.67 35.02
N LYS A 112 -23.08 5.00 35.11
CA LYS A 112 -22.53 4.48 36.37
C LYS A 112 -21.60 5.48 37.09
N GLY A 113 -21.47 6.68 36.54
CA GLY A 113 -20.61 7.75 37.05
C GLY A 113 -19.23 7.82 36.37
N TRP A 114 -18.66 9.01 36.32
CA TRP A 114 -17.39 9.30 35.63
C TRP A 114 -16.15 8.65 36.29
N ASP A 115 -16.24 8.26 37.56
CA ASP A 115 -15.17 7.54 38.28
C ASP A 115 -15.47 6.04 38.38
N SER A 116 -16.36 5.49 37.55
CA SER A 116 -16.83 4.09 37.69
C SER A 116 -15.93 3.05 37.05
N ASN A 117 -15.10 3.41 36.07
CA ASN A 117 -14.32 2.45 35.30
C ASN A 117 -12.91 2.21 35.89
N ARG A 118 -12.43 0.97 35.72
CA ARG A 118 -11.07 0.53 36.11
C ARG A 118 -10.39 -0.23 35.00
N ALA A 119 -11.03 -0.31 33.84
CA ALA A 119 -10.61 -1.18 32.77
C ALA A 119 -10.56 -0.46 31.42
N MET A 120 -9.82 -1.05 30.52
CA MET A 120 -9.81 -0.76 29.09
C MET A 120 -10.09 -2.02 28.30
N VAL A 121 -10.55 -1.87 27.04
CA VAL A 121 -10.75 -2.97 26.11
C VAL A 121 -9.65 -2.91 25.07
N LEU A 122 -9.00 -4.05 24.83
CA LEU A 122 -8.01 -4.25 23.78
C LEU A 122 -8.63 -5.10 22.68
N LEU A 123 -8.51 -4.68 21.42
CA LEU A 123 -9.04 -5.39 20.27
C LEU A 123 -7.96 -5.58 19.20
N LYS A 124 -8.04 -6.73 18.51
CA LYS A 124 -7.15 -7.09 17.41
C LYS A 124 -7.94 -7.62 16.23
N SER A 125 -7.60 -7.17 15.02
CA SER A 125 -8.22 -7.59 13.75
C SER A 125 -7.18 -7.71 12.64
N THR A 126 -7.53 -8.42 11.55
CA THR A 126 -6.76 -8.45 10.28
C THR A 126 -7.59 -7.98 9.08
N ASP A 127 -8.82 -7.50 9.33
CA ASP A 127 -9.74 -7.13 8.23
C ASP A 127 -10.61 -5.90 8.54
N LEU A 128 -10.45 -5.27 9.73
CA LEU A 128 -11.26 -4.15 10.23
C LEU A 128 -12.75 -4.46 10.49
N VAL A 129 -13.16 -5.70 10.25
CA VAL A 129 -14.56 -6.17 10.35
C VAL A 129 -14.74 -7.09 11.54
N ASN A 130 -13.85 -8.07 11.68
CA ASN A 130 -13.90 -9.09 12.72
C ASN A 130 -12.85 -8.80 13.79
N TRP A 131 -13.28 -8.62 15.03
CA TRP A 131 -12.43 -8.23 16.14
C TRP A 131 -12.39 -9.30 17.23
N LYS A 132 -11.20 -9.58 17.74
CA LYS A 132 -11.00 -10.32 18.99
C LYS A 132 -10.76 -9.32 20.09
N SER A 133 -11.45 -9.46 21.22
CA SER A 133 -11.39 -8.53 22.35
C SER A 133 -10.84 -9.17 23.62
N SER A 134 -10.24 -8.34 24.46
CA SER A 134 -9.83 -8.67 25.83
C SER A 134 -10.05 -7.46 26.74
N ILE A 135 -10.44 -7.69 27.99
CA ILE A 135 -10.65 -6.64 28.99
C ILE A 135 -9.45 -6.66 29.95
N VAL A 136 -8.87 -5.50 30.17
CA VAL A 136 -7.75 -5.32 31.11
C VAL A 136 -8.20 -4.38 32.23
N ASN A 137 -8.53 -4.94 33.37
CA ASN A 137 -8.83 -4.19 34.59
C ASN A 137 -7.56 -3.91 35.35
N ILE A 138 -7.08 -2.67 35.33
CA ILE A 138 -5.80 -2.24 35.92
C ILE A 138 -5.77 -2.46 37.43
N GLN A 139 -6.92 -2.19 38.12
CA GLN A 139 -6.99 -2.32 39.58
C GLN A 139 -6.81 -3.75 40.06
N THR A 140 -7.38 -4.73 39.34
CA THR A 140 -7.33 -6.13 39.75
C THR A 140 -6.17 -6.90 39.14
N ALA A 141 -5.66 -6.45 37.98
CA ALA A 141 -4.56 -7.13 37.31
C ALA A 141 -3.19 -6.84 37.95
N PHE A 142 -3.04 -5.69 38.62
CA PHE A 142 -1.75 -5.25 39.13
C PHE A 142 -1.84 -4.79 40.60
N PRO A 143 -1.18 -5.47 41.55
CA PRO A 143 -1.11 -5.04 42.96
C PRO A 143 -0.59 -3.62 43.08
N GLY A 144 -1.08 -2.88 44.07
CA GLY A 144 -0.70 -1.46 44.33
C GLY A 144 -1.59 -0.43 43.63
N ASN A 145 -2.64 -0.89 42.92
CA ASN A 145 -3.61 -0.03 42.20
C ASN A 145 -4.98 0.03 42.93
N GLU A 146 -5.06 -0.31 44.21
CA GLU A 146 -6.30 -0.36 45.00
C GLU A 146 -6.98 1.03 45.08
N ASN A 147 -6.20 2.09 45.09
CA ASN A 147 -6.66 3.48 45.11
C ASN A 147 -6.97 4.09 43.74
N LEU A 148 -6.95 3.28 42.67
CA LEU A 148 -7.26 3.73 41.33
C LEU A 148 -8.72 4.19 41.24
N LYS A 149 -8.95 5.38 40.70
CA LYS A 149 -10.26 5.98 40.53
C LYS A 149 -10.85 5.78 39.13
N ARG A 150 -10.01 5.97 38.09
CA ARG A 150 -10.47 5.85 36.70
C ARG A 150 -9.31 5.56 35.74
N VAL A 151 -9.68 4.97 34.60
CA VAL A 151 -8.82 4.67 33.46
C VAL A 151 -9.51 5.20 32.20
N TRP A 152 -8.98 6.24 31.58
CA TRP A 152 -9.63 6.91 30.46
C TRP A 152 -8.77 7.00 29.22
N ALA A 153 -9.45 7.07 28.05
CA ALA A 153 -8.90 7.36 26.75
C ALA A 153 -7.58 6.63 26.45
N PRO A 154 -7.56 5.27 26.49
CA PRO A 154 -6.38 4.52 26.10
C PRO A 154 -6.08 4.72 24.61
N GLN A 155 -4.79 4.88 24.31
CA GLN A 155 -4.30 4.89 22.94
C GLN A 155 -3.08 3.98 22.80
N THR A 156 -2.65 3.69 21.59
CA THR A 156 -1.51 2.79 21.34
C THR A 156 -0.63 3.29 20.21
N ILE A 157 0.69 3.10 20.37
CA ILE A 157 1.69 3.38 19.35
C ILE A 157 2.71 2.24 19.30
N TYR A 158 3.31 1.97 18.13
CA TYR A 158 4.42 1.03 18.05
C TYR A 158 5.72 1.72 18.45
N ASP A 159 6.37 1.21 19.49
CA ASP A 159 7.71 1.61 19.88
C ASP A 159 8.74 0.77 19.13
N ALA A 160 9.28 1.32 18.03
CA ALA A 160 10.25 0.63 17.19
C ALA A 160 11.56 0.29 17.94
N LYS A 161 11.93 1.07 18.96
CA LYS A 161 13.12 0.82 19.78
C LYS A 161 12.95 -0.41 20.68
N ALA A 162 11.74 -0.57 21.25
CA ALA A 162 11.41 -1.73 22.07
C ALA A 162 10.90 -2.94 21.25
N GLY A 163 10.46 -2.73 20.01
CA GLY A 163 9.80 -3.73 19.18
C GLY A 163 8.44 -4.16 19.74
N LYS A 164 7.68 -3.24 20.36
CA LYS A 164 6.45 -3.50 21.12
C LYS A 164 5.42 -2.41 20.92
N TYR A 165 4.15 -2.76 21.15
CA TYR A 165 3.06 -1.79 21.21
C TYR A 165 2.99 -1.20 22.61
N LEU A 166 3.17 0.11 22.72
CA LEU A 166 3.03 0.88 23.94
C LEU A 166 1.58 1.37 24.01
N ILE A 167 0.85 0.98 25.07
CA ILE A 167 -0.49 1.49 25.38
C ILE A 167 -0.35 2.57 26.44
N TYR A 168 -0.90 3.75 26.18
CA TYR A 168 -0.86 4.90 27.11
C TYR A 168 -2.27 5.43 27.33
N PHE A 169 -2.52 5.93 28.52
CA PHE A 169 -3.88 6.25 28.99
C PHE A 169 -3.86 7.17 30.18
N SER A 170 -4.94 7.87 30.40
CA SER A 170 -5.12 8.72 31.58
C SER A 170 -5.49 7.89 32.79
N LEU A 171 -4.75 8.04 33.89
CA LEU A 171 -5.07 7.45 35.19
C LEU A 171 -5.25 8.53 36.25
N GLN A 172 -6.23 8.32 37.11
CA GLN A 172 -6.41 9.06 38.34
C GLN A 172 -6.37 8.14 39.57
N TYR A 173 -5.52 8.45 40.53
CA TYR A 173 -5.53 7.84 41.87
C TYR A 173 -6.23 8.75 42.85
N ALA A 174 -6.79 8.18 43.94
CA ALA A 174 -7.46 8.94 44.99
C ALA A 174 -6.54 10.03 45.56
N GLY A 175 -7.04 11.29 45.56
CA GLY A 175 -6.31 12.45 46.05
C GLY A 175 -5.29 13.08 45.10
N GLY A 176 -5.14 12.54 43.88
CA GLY A 176 -4.23 13.05 42.85
C GLY A 176 -4.94 13.52 41.57
N PRO A 177 -4.23 14.27 40.71
CA PRO A 177 -4.71 14.63 39.38
C PRO A 177 -4.59 13.47 38.39
N ASP A 178 -5.32 13.56 37.30
CA ASP A 178 -5.11 12.70 36.14
C ASP A 178 -3.74 12.95 35.53
N LYS A 179 -3.05 11.88 35.16
CA LYS A 179 -1.75 11.92 34.49
C LYS A 179 -1.74 10.84 33.40
N ILE A 180 -0.86 10.97 32.44
CA ILE A 180 -0.72 9.97 31.37
C ILE A 180 0.28 8.90 31.80
N TYR A 181 -0.18 7.65 31.85
CA TYR A 181 0.60 6.47 32.18
C TYR A 181 0.71 5.57 30.94
N TYR A 182 1.64 4.61 30.97
CA TYR A 182 1.82 3.63 29.91
C TYR A 182 2.17 2.25 30.45
N ALA A 183 1.92 1.25 29.64
CA ALA A 183 2.51 -0.08 29.74
C ALA A 183 2.62 -0.70 28.34
N TYR A 184 3.53 -1.64 28.14
CA TYR A 184 3.58 -2.39 26.90
C TYR A 184 2.48 -3.46 26.86
N ALA A 185 1.85 -3.62 25.72
CA ALA A 185 0.98 -4.75 25.45
C ALA A 185 1.80 -6.05 25.42
N ASN A 186 1.21 -7.15 25.87
CA ASN A 186 1.78 -8.48 25.66
C ASN A 186 1.76 -8.84 24.15
N LYS A 187 2.52 -9.86 23.77
CA LYS A 187 2.72 -10.30 22.38
C LYS A 187 1.40 -10.55 21.61
N ASP A 188 0.37 -11.04 22.30
CA ASP A 188 -0.90 -11.37 21.66
C ASP A 188 -1.90 -10.21 21.65
N PHE A 189 -1.54 -9.07 22.24
CA PHE A 189 -2.38 -7.89 22.45
C PHE A 189 -3.65 -8.19 23.25
N THR A 190 -3.53 -9.02 24.30
CA THR A 190 -4.64 -9.44 25.16
C THR A 190 -4.51 -8.93 26.61
N GLY A 191 -3.43 -8.24 26.93
CA GLY A 191 -3.13 -7.71 28.25
C GLY A 191 -1.89 -6.84 28.25
N LEU A 192 -1.49 -6.37 29.43
CA LEU A 192 -0.28 -5.57 29.64
C LEU A 192 0.82 -6.46 30.25
N GLU A 193 2.09 -6.17 29.91
CA GLU A 193 3.25 -6.90 30.44
C GLU A 193 3.61 -6.53 31.88
N SER A 194 3.21 -5.33 32.33
CA SER A 194 3.53 -4.81 33.66
C SER A 194 2.49 -3.83 34.16
N ALA A 195 2.53 -3.51 35.45
CA ALA A 195 1.79 -2.38 36.00
C ALA A 195 2.13 -1.07 35.26
N PRO A 196 1.18 -0.14 35.16
CA PRO A 196 1.37 1.14 34.49
C PRO A 196 2.50 1.96 35.13
N LYS A 197 3.27 2.65 34.27
CA LYS A 197 4.32 3.60 34.63
C LYS A 197 3.93 4.99 34.16
N LEU A 198 4.40 6.02 34.85
CA LEU A 198 4.18 7.40 34.42
C LEU A 198 4.88 7.64 33.08
N LEU A 199 4.13 8.11 32.08
CA LEU A 199 4.64 8.52 30.77
C LEU A 199 4.90 10.03 30.76
N PHE A 200 3.87 10.80 31.17
CA PHE A 200 3.89 12.25 31.06
C PHE A 200 3.07 12.91 32.18
N VAL A 201 3.57 14.02 32.64
CA VAL A 201 2.89 14.99 33.49
C VAL A 201 3.34 16.38 33.07
N PRO A 202 2.43 17.37 32.94
CA PRO A 202 2.81 18.74 32.62
C PRO A 202 3.73 19.35 33.68
N LYS A 203 4.59 20.29 33.30
CA LYS A 203 5.46 21.06 34.25
C LYS A 203 4.66 21.73 35.35
N SER A 204 3.39 22.05 35.08
CA SER A 204 2.48 22.60 36.10
C SER A 204 2.06 21.58 37.16
N GLU A 205 2.40 20.30 36.99
CA GLU A 205 1.96 19.14 37.80
C GLU A 205 0.42 18.98 37.91
N ARG A 206 -0.35 19.76 37.14
CA ARG A 206 -1.81 19.71 37.12
C ARG A 206 -2.31 18.54 36.24
N ALA A 207 -3.61 18.28 36.28
CA ALA A 207 -4.24 17.21 35.53
C ALA A 207 -4.09 17.38 34.01
N CYS A 208 -3.84 16.26 33.33
CA CYS A 208 -3.86 16.16 31.90
C CYS A 208 -4.49 14.82 31.46
N ILE A 209 -5.27 14.85 30.38
CA ILE A 209 -5.98 13.70 29.82
C ILE A 209 -5.85 13.66 28.30
N ASP A 210 -6.39 12.61 27.68
CA ASP A 210 -6.61 12.46 26.25
C ASP A 210 -5.30 12.67 25.44
N GLY A 211 -4.27 11.93 25.81
CA GLY A 211 -3.00 11.96 25.08
C GLY A 211 -3.13 11.28 23.73
N ASP A 212 -2.61 11.90 22.65
CA ASP A 212 -2.48 11.32 21.31
C ASP A 212 -1.03 11.52 20.82
N ILE A 213 -0.36 10.44 20.40
CA ILE A 213 1.05 10.50 19.99
C ILE A 213 1.19 10.16 18.52
N ILE A 214 1.83 11.07 17.77
CA ILE A 214 2.28 10.82 16.40
C ILE A 214 3.80 10.99 16.31
N GLU A 215 4.44 10.20 15.43
CA GLU A 215 5.87 10.34 15.14
C GLU A 215 6.06 11.10 13.83
N LYS A 216 7.00 12.02 13.81
CA LYS A 216 7.45 12.73 12.63
C LYS A 216 8.96 12.95 12.70
N ASP A 217 9.68 12.45 11.68
CA ASP A 217 11.14 12.64 11.52
C ASP A 217 11.97 12.23 12.78
N GLY A 218 11.57 11.14 13.45
CA GLY A 218 12.21 10.62 14.65
C GLY A 218 11.83 11.36 15.94
N ILE A 219 10.87 12.27 15.89
CA ILE A 219 10.35 13.02 17.04
C ILE A 219 8.91 12.59 17.31
N TYR A 220 8.62 12.19 18.53
CA TYR A 220 7.27 11.90 19.00
C TYR A 220 6.62 13.20 19.50
N HIS A 221 5.41 13.46 19.05
CA HIS A 221 4.59 14.61 19.45
C HIS A 221 3.38 14.08 20.20
N LEU A 222 3.31 14.37 21.51
CA LEU A 222 2.18 14.05 22.38
C LEU A 222 1.25 15.26 22.45
N PHE A 223 0.09 15.17 21.83
CA PHE A 223 -1.02 16.11 22.00
C PHE A 223 -1.80 15.69 23.24
N TYR A 224 -2.16 16.62 24.09
CA TYR A 224 -2.87 16.31 25.32
C TYR A 224 -3.75 17.48 25.77
N LYS A 225 -4.84 17.16 26.46
CA LYS A 225 -5.72 18.16 27.07
C LYS A 225 -5.23 18.51 28.47
N THR A 226 -5.08 19.81 28.77
CA THR A 226 -4.85 20.30 30.13
C THR A 226 -6.19 20.47 30.86
N GLU A 227 -6.26 20.06 32.13
CA GLU A 227 -7.41 20.24 33.05
C GLU A 227 -7.10 21.34 34.05
N THR A 228 -6.87 22.57 33.57
CA THR A 228 -6.53 23.75 34.39
C THR A 228 -7.65 24.79 34.34
N GLU A 229 -7.44 26.00 34.93
CA GLU A 229 -8.37 27.13 34.82
C GLU A 229 -8.63 27.55 33.37
N ASN A 230 -7.68 27.33 32.48
CA ASN A 230 -7.81 27.50 31.03
C ASN A 230 -7.54 26.14 30.37
N PRO A 231 -8.51 25.22 30.31
CA PRO A 231 -8.31 23.92 29.69
C PRO A 231 -8.17 24.05 28.18
N GLY A 232 -7.31 23.22 27.59
CA GLY A 232 -7.09 23.23 26.16
C GLY A 232 -6.03 22.24 25.72
N ILE A 233 -5.79 22.16 24.44
CA ILE A 233 -4.87 21.20 23.84
C ILE A 233 -3.48 21.82 23.70
N LYS A 234 -2.47 21.10 24.19
CA LYS A 234 -1.05 21.40 24.05
C LYS A 234 -0.30 20.24 23.41
N VAL A 235 0.95 20.47 23.05
CA VAL A 235 1.87 19.45 22.55
C VAL A 235 3.15 19.41 23.37
N ALA A 236 3.65 18.20 23.61
CA ALA A 236 4.97 17.94 24.16
C ALA A 236 5.73 17.00 23.24
N THR A 237 7.05 17.16 23.14
CA THR A 237 7.88 16.38 22.23
C THR A 237 8.98 15.60 22.94
N THR A 238 9.35 14.44 22.36
CA THR A 238 10.49 13.64 22.82
C THR A 238 11.07 12.83 21.67
N THR A 239 12.31 12.39 21.78
CA THR A 239 12.93 11.40 20.87
C THR A 239 12.95 9.98 21.46
N ASP A 240 12.44 9.80 22.69
CA ASP A 240 12.38 8.51 23.38
C ASP A 240 11.11 8.45 24.23
N LEU A 241 10.13 7.65 23.79
CA LEU A 241 8.80 7.54 24.39
C LEU A 241 8.81 7.30 25.89
N THR A 242 9.74 6.48 26.39
CA THR A 242 9.76 6.03 27.79
C THR A 242 10.83 6.67 28.64
N SER A 243 11.53 7.67 28.12
CA SER A 243 12.60 8.38 28.85
C SER A 243 12.11 9.23 30.02
N GLY A 244 10.82 9.57 30.07
CA GLY A 244 10.25 10.56 31.01
C GLY A 244 10.69 12.00 30.72
N LYS A 245 11.37 12.24 29.59
CA LYS A 245 11.88 13.56 29.20
C LYS A 245 11.07 14.10 28.04
N TRP A 246 10.08 14.90 28.35
CA TRP A 246 9.23 15.57 27.36
C TRP A 246 9.49 17.08 27.40
N THR A 247 9.53 17.72 26.24
CA THR A 247 9.63 19.16 26.08
C THR A 247 8.27 19.71 25.73
N GLU A 248 7.66 20.49 26.61
CA GLU A 248 6.35 21.09 26.40
C GLU A 248 6.46 22.34 25.52
N ASN A 249 5.51 22.53 24.61
CA ASN A 249 5.21 23.81 23.98
C ASN A 249 4.18 24.55 24.88
N ASP A 250 4.46 25.80 25.20
CA ASP A 250 3.61 26.59 26.09
C ASP A 250 2.33 27.08 25.41
N ASN A 251 2.25 27.05 24.08
CA ASN A 251 1.10 27.51 23.32
C ASN A 251 -0.04 26.49 23.33
N TYR A 252 -1.27 27.01 23.38
CA TYR A 252 -2.46 26.23 23.11
C TYR A 252 -2.67 26.11 21.62
N LEU A 253 -3.08 24.92 21.16
CA LEU A 253 -3.22 24.61 19.74
C LEU A 253 -4.65 24.74 19.23
N GLN A 254 -5.66 24.64 20.11
CA GLN A 254 -7.06 24.82 19.68
C GLN A 254 -7.31 26.24 19.17
N GLN A 255 -8.12 26.33 18.13
CA GLN A 255 -8.49 27.58 17.47
C GLN A 255 -9.92 28.05 17.85
N THR A 256 -10.37 27.71 19.04
CA THR A 256 -11.66 28.09 19.62
C THR A 256 -11.52 28.46 21.08
N LYS A 257 -12.47 29.25 21.60
CA LYS A 257 -12.58 29.55 23.04
C LYS A 257 -13.52 28.59 23.77
N ASP A 258 -14.21 27.73 23.04
CA ASP A 258 -15.10 26.70 23.59
C ASP A 258 -14.27 25.59 24.25
N GLY A 259 -14.87 24.84 25.17
CA GLY A 259 -14.23 23.69 25.80
C GLY A 259 -13.97 22.58 24.79
N VAL A 260 -12.74 22.07 24.77
CA VAL A 260 -12.24 21.05 23.84
C VAL A 260 -11.65 19.86 24.59
N GLU A 261 -11.73 18.67 23.96
CA GLU A 261 -11.11 17.44 24.45
C GLU A 261 -10.84 16.47 23.29
N GLY A 262 -10.26 15.31 23.57
CA GLY A 262 -10.16 14.21 22.61
C GLY A 262 -9.41 14.59 21.35
N SER A 263 -8.17 15.14 21.48
CA SER A 263 -7.32 15.43 20.34
C SER A 263 -6.90 14.16 19.62
N SER A 264 -6.91 14.19 18.28
CA SER A 264 -6.38 13.13 17.43
C SER A 264 -5.69 13.73 16.21
N VAL A 265 -4.53 13.17 15.86
CA VAL A 265 -3.70 13.65 14.75
C VAL A 265 -3.49 12.53 13.74
N PHE A 266 -3.65 12.85 12.46
CA PHE A 266 -3.31 11.94 11.38
C PHE A 266 -2.66 12.67 10.21
N LYS A 267 -1.82 11.96 9.45
CA LYS A 267 -1.22 12.47 8.21
C LYS A 267 -2.18 12.28 7.05
N LEU A 268 -2.31 13.27 6.19
CA LEU A 268 -3.05 13.11 4.94
C LEU A 268 -2.27 12.22 3.96
N ASN A 269 -2.98 11.33 3.29
CA ASN A 269 -2.41 10.38 2.33
C ASN A 269 -1.69 11.13 1.19
N ASN A 270 -0.50 10.68 0.84
CA ASN A 270 0.32 11.24 -0.23
C ASN A 270 0.56 12.76 -0.11
N SER A 271 0.62 13.28 1.10
CA SER A 271 0.80 14.69 1.44
C SER A 271 1.78 14.85 2.61
N ASP A 272 2.33 16.06 2.75
CA ASP A 272 3.10 16.45 3.94
C ASP A 272 2.22 17.13 5.01
N ASP A 273 0.91 17.19 4.77
CA ASP A 273 -0.04 17.83 5.67
C ASP A 273 -0.50 16.87 6.77
N TYR A 274 -0.64 17.38 7.97
CA TYR A 274 -1.20 16.72 9.14
C TYR A 274 -2.49 17.43 9.55
N ILE A 275 -3.48 16.65 9.94
CA ILE A 275 -4.74 17.14 10.49
C ILE A 275 -4.75 16.88 12.00
N LEU A 276 -4.95 17.93 12.79
CA LEU A 276 -5.32 17.82 14.20
C LEU A 276 -6.83 18.09 14.30
N MET A 277 -7.55 17.12 14.81
CA MET A 277 -8.97 17.25 15.11
C MET A 277 -9.22 17.09 16.62
N TYR A 278 -10.25 17.71 17.12
CA TYR A 278 -10.66 17.61 18.53
C TYR A 278 -12.16 17.86 18.69
N ASP A 279 -12.72 17.26 19.75
CA ASP A 279 -14.11 17.39 20.12
C ASP A 279 -14.35 18.72 20.83
N VAL A 280 -15.15 19.60 20.25
CA VAL A 280 -15.68 20.80 20.91
C VAL A 280 -16.94 20.38 21.68
N TYR A 281 -16.72 19.61 22.77
CA TYR A 281 -17.76 18.85 23.47
C TYR A 281 -18.89 19.72 24.02
N THR A 282 -18.62 21.00 24.33
CA THR A 282 -19.63 21.96 24.78
C THR A 282 -20.58 22.42 23.66
N LYS A 283 -20.27 22.12 22.40
CA LYS A 283 -21.01 22.51 21.20
C LYS A 283 -21.51 21.32 20.38
N GLY A 284 -21.13 20.09 20.72
CA GLY A 284 -21.49 18.88 19.98
C GLY A 284 -20.96 18.87 18.55
N ARG A 285 -19.74 19.39 18.33
CA ARG A 285 -19.08 19.42 17.03
C ARG A 285 -17.60 19.16 17.15
N TYR A 286 -16.96 18.80 16.06
CA TYR A 286 -15.50 18.79 15.94
C TYR A 286 -14.99 20.10 15.37
N GLN A 287 -13.73 20.42 15.66
CA GLN A 287 -12.92 21.36 14.93
C GLN A 287 -11.74 20.65 14.29
N PHE A 288 -11.46 20.98 13.03
CA PHE A 288 -10.34 20.45 12.26
C PHE A 288 -9.36 21.56 11.94
N THR A 289 -8.10 21.25 12.12
CA THR A 289 -7.00 22.17 11.83
C THR A 289 -5.91 21.44 11.07
N LYS A 290 -5.14 22.16 10.25
CA LYS A 290 -4.11 21.59 9.37
C LYS A 290 -2.75 22.22 9.61
N SER A 291 -1.69 21.40 9.57
CA SER A 291 -0.30 21.81 9.77
C SER A 291 0.65 20.98 8.92
N LYS A 292 1.85 21.51 8.64
CA LYS A 292 2.98 20.75 8.06
C LYS A 292 4.06 20.43 9.10
N ASP A 293 4.10 21.15 10.20
CA ASP A 293 5.15 21.08 11.21
C ASP A 293 4.69 20.54 12.57
N LEU A 294 3.38 20.25 12.75
CA LEU A 294 2.74 19.82 13.99
C LEU A 294 2.80 20.87 15.13
N GLU A 295 3.10 22.11 14.79
CA GLU A 295 3.16 23.25 15.72
C GLU A 295 2.23 24.40 15.30
N ASN A 296 2.21 24.73 14.01
CA ASN A 296 1.44 25.83 13.46
C ASN A 296 0.21 25.29 12.73
N PHE A 297 -0.96 25.45 13.34
CA PHE A 297 -2.22 24.92 12.82
C PHE A 297 -3.14 26.03 12.31
N THR A 298 -3.81 25.78 11.18
CA THR A 298 -4.85 26.64 10.59
C THR A 298 -6.17 25.90 10.52
N VAL A 299 -7.29 26.59 10.84
CA VAL A 299 -8.65 26.03 10.79
C VAL A 299 -9.04 25.69 9.36
N ILE A 300 -9.62 24.50 9.20
CA ILE A 300 -10.16 24.00 7.93
C ILE A 300 -11.62 23.51 8.06
N ASP A 301 -12.34 23.96 9.07
CA ASP A 301 -13.74 23.52 9.32
C ASP A 301 -14.65 23.69 8.11
N ASN A 302 -14.41 24.72 7.26
CA ASN A 302 -15.19 24.97 6.06
C ASN A 302 -14.99 23.92 4.94
N ASP A 303 -13.90 23.18 4.99
CA ASP A 303 -13.56 22.15 4.02
C ASP A 303 -14.06 20.77 4.49
N ILE A 304 -14.54 20.66 5.74
CA ILE A 304 -14.96 19.42 6.36
C ILE A 304 -16.47 19.22 6.26
N SER A 305 -16.90 18.02 5.92
CA SER A 305 -18.29 17.62 6.04
C SER A 305 -18.45 16.24 6.67
N MET A 306 -19.44 16.11 7.53
CA MET A 306 -19.84 14.85 8.19
C MET A 306 -21.35 14.75 8.21
N ASP A 307 -21.88 13.57 7.94
CA ASP A 307 -23.32 13.28 8.03
C ASP A 307 -23.74 12.65 9.39
N PHE A 308 -22.88 12.79 10.41
CA PHE A 308 -23.02 12.26 11.77
C PHE A 308 -22.35 13.19 12.78
N ASN A 309 -22.65 12.99 14.08
CA ASN A 309 -22.04 13.75 15.19
C ASN A 309 -21.13 12.84 16.00
N PRO A 310 -19.82 12.82 15.72
CA PRO A 310 -18.88 12.00 16.47
C PRO A 310 -18.50 12.64 17.80
N ARG A 311 -18.08 11.78 18.74
CA ARG A 311 -17.35 12.13 19.95
C ARG A 311 -16.01 11.45 19.92
N HIS A 312 -15.01 11.99 20.57
CA HIS A 312 -13.63 11.55 20.77
C HIS A 312 -13.29 10.24 20.02
N GLY A 313 -12.67 10.34 18.86
CA GLY A 313 -12.34 9.21 18.01
C GLY A 313 -11.06 9.45 17.21
N THR A 314 -10.66 8.47 16.43
CA THR A 314 -9.42 8.47 15.65
C THR A 314 -9.65 8.16 14.18
N ILE A 315 -8.79 8.70 13.32
CA ILE A 315 -8.81 8.45 11.89
C ILE A 315 -7.58 7.63 11.50
N LEU A 316 -7.84 6.52 10.78
CA LEU A 316 -6.83 5.62 10.23
C LEU A 316 -6.81 5.73 8.70
N PRO A 317 -5.67 6.04 8.08
CA PRO A 317 -5.49 5.85 6.64
C PRO A 317 -5.62 4.38 6.25
N ILE A 318 -6.44 4.08 5.22
CA ILE A 318 -6.74 2.73 4.76
C ILE A 318 -6.50 2.56 3.26
N THR A 319 -6.24 1.31 2.87
CA THR A 319 -6.09 0.94 1.46
C THR A 319 -7.43 0.76 0.78
N ARG A 320 -7.41 0.65 -0.56
CA ARG A 320 -8.61 0.35 -1.33
C ARG A 320 -9.22 -1.01 -0.98
N SER A 321 -8.40 -2.02 -0.76
CA SER A 321 -8.89 -3.37 -0.40
C SER A 321 -9.56 -3.38 0.97
N GLU A 322 -9.05 -2.61 1.93
CA GLU A 322 -9.66 -2.42 3.25
C GLU A 322 -10.98 -1.66 3.15
N LEU A 323 -11.01 -0.57 2.38
CA LEU A 323 -12.25 0.17 2.10
C LEU A 323 -13.32 -0.73 1.48
N LYS A 324 -12.96 -1.56 0.48
CA LYS A 324 -13.89 -2.51 -0.14
C LYS A 324 -14.45 -3.54 0.84
N LYS A 325 -13.64 -4.04 1.80
CA LYS A 325 -14.13 -4.95 2.86
C LYS A 325 -15.18 -4.27 3.75
N LEU A 326 -14.90 -3.03 4.16
CA LEU A 326 -15.85 -2.23 4.98
C LEU A 326 -17.17 -2.00 4.24
N ILE A 327 -17.12 -1.58 2.99
CA ILE A 327 -18.29 -1.34 2.14
C ILE A 327 -19.06 -2.66 1.86
N THR A 328 -18.35 -3.75 1.63
CA THR A 328 -18.99 -5.07 1.45
C THR A 328 -19.78 -5.50 2.68
N LYS A 329 -19.27 -5.17 3.87
CA LYS A 329 -19.91 -5.53 5.13
C LYS A 329 -21.12 -4.65 5.47
N TRP A 330 -21.00 -3.33 5.29
CA TRP A 330 -21.99 -2.36 5.80
C TRP A 330 -22.69 -1.53 4.73
N GLY A 331 -22.39 -1.78 3.44
CA GLY A 331 -22.93 -1.02 2.31
C GLY A 331 -22.10 0.23 2.00
N MET A 332 -22.17 0.67 0.73
CA MET A 332 -21.59 1.94 0.30
C MET A 332 -22.55 3.08 0.63
N PRO A 333 -22.09 4.15 1.27
CA PRO A 333 -22.92 5.34 1.45
C PRO A 333 -23.31 5.98 0.10
N ASP A 334 -24.53 6.44 -0.05
CA ASP A 334 -25.10 6.93 -1.32
C ASP A 334 -24.26 8.05 -1.98
N LYS A 335 -23.63 8.90 -1.18
CA LYS A 335 -22.85 10.05 -1.65
C LYS A 335 -21.36 9.79 -1.69
N PHE A 336 -20.90 8.57 -1.37
CA PHE A 336 -19.49 8.25 -1.39
C PHE A 336 -18.95 8.28 -2.84
N PRO A 337 -17.78 8.90 -3.11
CA PRO A 337 -17.23 8.97 -4.46
C PRO A 337 -16.99 7.59 -5.07
N LYS A 338 -17.07 7.48 -6.41
CA LYS A 338 -16.73 6.23 -7.11
C LYS A 338 -15.27 5.86 -6.81
N ILE A 339 -15.07 4.61 -6.41
CA ILE A 339 -13.73 4.07 -6.14
C ILE A 339 -12.99 3.83 -7.46
N ASN A 340 -11.79 4.35 -7.58
CA ASN A 340 -10.90 4.06 -8.69
C ASN A 340 -10.37 2.63 -8.60
N ASN A 341 -10.33 1.90 -9.72
CA ASN A 341 -9.80 0.55 -9.81
C ASN A 341 -8.34 0.49 -10.30
N ASN A 342 -7.79 1.56 -10.86
CA ASN A 342 -6.36 1.69 -11.14
C ASN A 342 -5.63 2.42 -9.99
N PRO A 343 -4.45 1.93 -9.58
CA PRO A 343 -3.78 0.71 -10.01
C PRO A 343 -4.54 -0.55 -9.55
N VAL A 344 -4.49 -1.64 -10.34
CA VAL A 344 -5.23 -2.87 -10.00
C VAL A 344 -4.61 -3.64 -8.83
N LEU A 345 -3.31 -3.51 -8.59
CA LEU A 345 -2.57 -4.13 -7.49
C LEU A 345 -2.11 -3.07 -6.48
N GLU A 346 -2.17 -3.39 -5.19
CA GLU A 346 -1.52 -2.63 -4.12
C GLU A 346 -0.05 -3.03 -4.03
N GLY A 347 0.86 -2.09 -3.78
CA GLY A 347 2.32 -2.25 -3.84
C GLY A 347 2.94 -1.71 -5.13
N TYR A 348 4.25 -1.87 -5.26
CA TYR A 348 4.98 -1.51 -6.47
C TYR A 348 5.17 -2.75 -7.34
N TYR A 349 4.61 -2.72 -8.53
CA TYR A 349 4.65 -3.79 -9.51
C TYR A 349 4.74 -3.24 -10.92
N ALA A 350 5.39 -4.00 -11.81
CA ALA A 350 5.57 -3.58 -13.19
C ALA A 350 5.48 -4.76 -14.17
N ASP A 351 5.62 -4.48 -15.45
CA ASP A 351 5.74 -5.47 -16.53
C ASP A 351 4.71 -6.60 -16.39
N PRO A 352 3.40 -6.27 -16.29
CA PRO A 352 2.38 -7.24 -15.91
C PRO A 352 2.07 -8.21 -17.05
N GLU A 353 2.09 -9.49 -16.75
CA GLU A 353 1.50 -10.52 -17.60
C GLU A 353 0.15 -10.95 -17.04
N ILE A 354 -0.87 -11.02 -17.87
CA ILE A 354 -2.23 -11.43 -17.51
C ILE A 354 -2.66 -12.72 -18.18
N LEU A 355 -3.23 -13.64 -17.40
CA LEU A 355 -3.71 -14.94 -17.87
C LEU A 355 -5.14 -15.20 -17.36
N TYR A 356 -6.02 -15.72 -18.25
CA TYR A 356 -7.20 -16.46 -17.82
C TYR A 356 -6.89 -17.96 -17.80
N SER A 357 -7.00 -18.58 -16.63
CA SER A 357 -6.78 -20.02 -16.49
C SER A 357 -8.05 -20.82 -16.79
N ASN A 358 -8.01 -21.66 -17.83
CA ASN A 358 -9.09 -22.59 -18.16
C ASN A 358 -9.27 -23.69 -17.09
N LYS A 359 -8.22 -23.98 -16.31
CA LYS A 359 -8.26 -24.94 -15.20
C LYS A 359 -9.08 -24.39 -14.03
N THR A 360 -8.77 -23.17 -13.56
CA THR A 360 -9.35 -22.60 -12.34
C THR A 360 -10.53 -21.68 -12.59
N LYS A 361 -10.74 -21.24 -13.87
CA LYS A 361 -11.74 -20.26 -14.27
C LYS A 361 -11.55 -18.89 -13.62
N LYS A 362 -10.29 -18.56 -13.29
CA LYS A 362 -9.88 -17.28 -12.69
C LYS A 362 -8.88 -16.55 -13.58
N TYR A 363 -8.76 -15.27 -13.33
CA TYR A 363 -7.73 -14.41 -13.90
C TYR A 363 -6.53 -14.34 -12.98
N TYR A 364 -5.33 -14.24 -13.56
CA TYR A 364 -4.08 -14.13 -12.82
C TYR A 364 -3.22 -13.01 -13.41
N ILE A 365 -2.59 -12.21 -12.55
CA ILE A 365 -1.54 -11.26 -12.94
C ILE A 365 -0.21 -11.72 -12.33
N TYR A 366 0.83 -11.70 -13.16
CA TYR A 366 2.21 -12.04 -12.81
C TYR A 366 3.08 -10.82 -13.14
N PRO A 367 3.40 -9.99 -12.14
CA PRO A 367 4.20 -8.79 -12.38
C PRO A 367 5.67 -8.98 -12.01
N THR A 368 6.51 -8.07 -12.47
CA THR A 368 7.79 -7.76 -11.82
C THR A 368 7.51 -7.18 -10.44
N SER A 369 8.21 -7.66 -9.42
CA SER A 369 8.21 -7.03 -8.08
C SER A 369 9.13 -5.82 -8.10
N ASP A 370 8.57 -4.63 -7.89
CA ASP A 370 9.23 -3.32 -7.90
C ASP A 370 9.35 -2.71 -6.49
N GLY A 371 9.84 -1.48 -6.37
CA GLY A 371 10.00 -0.78 -5.09
C GLY A 371 11.32 -1.04 -4.39
N PHE A 372 12.29 -1.59 -5.12
CA PHE A 372 13.66 -1.82 -4.65
C PHE A 372 14.60 -0.68 -5.10
N ASP A 373 15.79 -0.61 -4.51
CA ASP A 373 16.85 0.26 -5.00
C ASP A 373 17.30 -0.23 -6.40
N GLY A 374 17.04 0.56 -7.42
CA GLY A 374 17.17 0.15 -8.81
C GLY A 374 16.24 -1.03 -9.13
N TRP A 375 16.58 -1.80 -10.14
CA TRP A 375 15.82 -3.00 -10.53
C TRP A 375 16.35 -4.26 -9.83
N SER A 376 16.57 -4.20 -8.50
CA SER A 376 17.23 -5.28 -7.74
C SER A 376 16.28 -6.34 -7.18
N GLY A 377 15.02 -6.38 -7.63
CA GLY A 377 14.05 -7.41 -7.28
C GLY A 377 14.59 -8.82 -7.52
N ASN A 378 14.21 -9.78 -6.66
CA ASN A 378 14.74 -11.15 -6.70
C ASN A 378 13.67 -12.23 -6.51
N TYR A 379 12.39 -11.87 -6.53
CA TYR A 379 11.27 -12.80 -6.47
C TYR A 379 10.10 -12.34 -7.34
N PHE A 380 9.25 -13.28 -7.66
CA PHE A 380 7.99 -13.04 -8.37
C PHE A 380 6.81 -13.46 -7.50
N LYS A 381 5.74 -12.70 -7.57
CA LYS A 381 4.42 -13.00 -7.00
C LYS A 381 3.39 -13.26 -8.08
N THR A 382 2.23 -13.80 -7.66
CA THR A 382 1.04 -13.80 -8.51
C THR A 382 -0.18 -13.35 -7.73
N PHE A 383 -1.14 -12.82 -8.46
CA PHE A 383 -2.42 -12.36 -7.94
C PHE A 383 -3.54 -13.02 -8.71
N SER A 384 -4.63 -13.38 -8.04
CA SER A 384 -5.80 -13.99 -8.68
C SER A 384 -7.05 -13.14 -8.51
N SER A 385 -7.95 -13.19 -9.49
CA SER A 385 -9.24 -12.49 -9.47
C SER A 385 -10.33 -13.30 -10.16
N ASP A 386 -11.56 -13.15 -9.68
CA ASP A 386 -12.75 -13.68 -10.35
C ASP A 386 -13.40 -12.64 -11.29
N ASN A 387 -13.05 -11.33 -11.16
CA ASN A 387 -13.77 -10.24 -11.80
C ASN A 387 -12.90 -9.09 -12.35
N LEU A 388 -11.56 -9.25 -12.35
CA LEU A 388 -10.54 -8.29 -12.80
C LEU A 388 -10.41 -6.99 -11.95
N THR A 389 -11.18 -6.83 -10.88
CA THR A 389 -11.10 -5.64 -10.00
C THR A 389 -10.74 -5.97 -8.55
N ASP A 390 -11.03 -7.18 -8.10
CA ASP A 390 -10.72 -7.65 -6.76
C ASP A 390 -9.64 -8.71 -6.83
N TRP A 391 -8.41 -8.32 -6.49
CA TRP A 391 -7.23 -9.15 -6.63
C TRP A 391 -6.76 -9.67 -5.27
N LYS A 392 -6.53 -10.98 -5.21
CA LYS A 392 -5.98 -11.67 -4.05
C LYS A 392 -4.50 -11.93 -4.28
N ASP A 393 -3.63 -11.48 -3.36
CA ASP A 393 -2.20 -11.85 -3.34
C ASP A 393 -2.07 -13.34 -3.00
N GLU A 394 -1.58 -14.14 -3.93
CA GLU A 394 -1.33 -15.58 -3.77
C GLU A 394 0.07 -15.88 -3.21
N GLY A 395 0.89 -14.84 -3.02
CA GLY A 395 2.24 -14.94 -2.47
C GLY A 395 3.34 -15.10 -3.51
N ILE A 396 4.54 -15.42 -3.03
CA ILE A 396 5.73 -15.63 -3.86
C ILE A 396 5.62 -16.98 -4.55
N ILE A 397 5.79 -16.98 -5.88
CA ILE A 397 5.74 -18.19 -6.72
C ILE A 397 7.11 -18.66 -7.20
N VAL A 398 8.09 -17.75 -7.30
CA VAL A 398 9.50 -18.03 -7.59
C VAL A 398 10.37 -17.03 -6.81
N ASP A 399 11.28 -17.51 -5.97
CA ASP A 399 12.33 -16.74 -5.31
C ASP A 399 13.69 -17.14 -5.93
N LEU A 400 14.32 -16.23 -6.66
CA LEU A 400 15.58 -16.51 -7.36
C LEU A 400 16.71 -17.00 -6.45
N ARG A 401 16.67 -16.64 -5.16
CA ARG A 401 17.70 -17.04 -4.18
C ARG A 401 17.49 -18.46 -3.65
N LYS A 402 16.31 -19.03 -3.82
CA LYS A 402 15.94 -20.35 -3.29
C LYS A 402 15.65 -21.36 -4.38
N ASP A 403 14.92 -20.91 -5.42
CA ASP A 403 14.31 -21.82 -6.39
C ASP A 403 15.10 -21.90 -7.70
N VAL A 404 16.07 -20.97 -7.94
CA VAL A 404 16.85 -20.88 -9.17
C VAL A 404 18.33 -21.01 -8.86
N THR A 405 19.01 -21.95 -9.54
CA THR A 405 20.44 -22.25 -9.28
C THR A 405 21.42 -21.40 -10.11
N TRP A 406 20.96 -20.83 -11.23
CA TRP A 406 21.79 -20.15 -12.23
C TRP A 406 21.71 -18.60 -12.16
N ALA A 407 20.81 -18.05 -11.36
CA ALA A 407 20.65 -16.61 -11.13
C ALA A 407 20.00 -16.35 -9.77
N ASN A 408 20.32 -15.19 -9.16
CA ASN A 408 19.80 -14.81 -7.83
C ASN A 408 19.41 -13.34 -7.72
N ARG A 409 19.32 -12.62 -8.86
CA ARG A 409 19.04 -11.18 -8.91
C ARG A 409 18.31 -10.79 -10.19
N ASN A 410 17.74 -9.60 -10.20
CA ASN A 410 17.09 -8.98 -11.35
C ASN A 410 15.95 -9.84 -11.89
N ALA A 411 14.97 -10.11 -11.04
CA ALA A 411 13.73 -10.80 -11.37
C ALA A 411 12.79 -9.85 -12.12
N TRP A 412 12.73 -9.94 -13.47
CA TRP A 412 12.00 -8.98 -14.32
C TRP A 412 11.09 -9.65 -15.34
N ALA A 413 10.07 -8.89 -15.75
CA ALA A 413 9.23 -9.10 -16.92
C ALA A 413 8.87 -10.58 -17.16
N PRO A 414 7.99 -11.13 -16.36
CA PRO A 414 7.56 -12.52 -16.53
C PRO A 414 6.52 -12.66 -17.64
N CYS A 415 6.44 -13.86 -18.22
CA CYS A 415 5.37 -14.31 -19.09
C CYS A 415 4.89 -15.68 -18.65
N ILE A 416 3.60 -15.99 -18.83
CA ILE A 416 3.00 -17.28 -18.46
C ILE A 416 2.16 -17.85 -19.58
N VAL A 417 2.26 -19.17 -19.80
CA VAL A 417 1.41 -19.89 -20.75
C VAL A 417 0.75 -21.07 -20.08
N GLU A 418 -0.57 -21.16 -20.20
CA GLU A 418 -1.33 -22.38 -19.90
C GLU A 418 -1.37 -23.26 -21.15
N LYS A 419 -0.92 -24.50 -21.06
CA LYS A 419 -0.97 -25.47 -22.16
C LYS A 419 -1.51 -26.82 -21.70
N LYS A 420 -2.42 -27.40 -22.48
CA LYS A 420 -2.93 -28.72 -22.20
C LYS A 420 -2.06 -29.78 -22.89
N ILE A 421 -1.32 -30.57 -22.11
CA ILE A 421 -0.43 -31.62 -22.62
C ILE A 421 -0.95 -32.96 -22.09
N LYS A 422 -1.21 -33.91 -23.01
CA LYS A 422 -1.77 -35.25 -22.69
C LYS A 422 -3.00 -35.17 -21.77
N GLY A 423 -3.87 -34.18 -22.02
CA GLY A 423 -5.10 -34.00 -21.26
C GLY A 423 -4.99 -33.24 -19.95
N LYS A 424 -3.79 -32.95 -19.45
CA LYS A 424 -3.53 -32.21 -18.22
C LYS A 424 -3.13 -30.77 -18.52
N TYR A 425 -3.58 -29.82 -17.68
CA TYR A 425 -3.13 -28.43 -17.74
C TYR A 425 -1.73 -28.33 -17.14
N ASN A 426 -0.85 -27.61 -17.82
CA ASN A 426 0.49 -27.26 -17.40
C ASN A 426 0.69 -25.76 -17.59
N TYR A 427 1.43 -25.14 -16.68
CA TYR A 427 1.77 -23.72 -16.69
C TYR A 427 3.27 -23.58 -16.86
N PHE A 428 3.70 -22.80 -17.84
CA PHE A 428 5.10 -22.52 -18.13
C PHE A 428 5.35 -21.04 -17.87
N TYR A 429 6.17 -20.75 -16.89
CA TYR A 429 6.48 -19.42 -16.40
C TYR A 429 7.87 -19.03 -16.91
N TYR A 430 7.92 -18.09 -17.84
CA TYR A 430 9.18 -17.55 -18.38
C TYR A 430 9.48 -16.26 -17.67
N PHE A 431 10.75 -16.00 -17.39
CA PHE A 431 11.16 -14.85 -16.61
C PHE A 431 12.57 -14.41 -16.94
N THR A 432 12.86 -13.13 -16.77
CA THR A 432 14.21 -12.60 -16.78
C THR A 432 14.85 -12.76 -15.40
N ALA A 433 16.08 -13.26 -15.37
CA ALA A 433 16.94 -13.26 -14.18
C ALA A 433 18.39 -13.03 -14.57
N ALA A 434 19.08 -12.05 -13.95
CA ALA A 434 20.46 -11.66 -14.25
C ALA A 434 20.70 -11.45 -15.76
N GLN A 435 19.75 -10.82 -16.47
CA GLN A 435 19.77 -10.56 -17.92
C GLN A 435 19.88 -11.84 -18.77
N LYS A 436 19.21 -12.90 -18.33
CA LYS A 436 19.01 -14.16 -19.03
C LYS A 436 17.57 -14.57 -18.87
N ILE A 437 17.05 -15.39 -19.75
CA ILE A 437 15.68 -15.88 -19.68
C ILE A 437 15.68 -17.31 -19.14
N GLY A 438 14.88 -17.54 -18.12
CA GLY A 438 14.59 -18.85 -17.54
C GLY A 438 13.19 -19.33 -17.86
N VAL A 439 12.92 -20.59 -17.54
CA VAL A 439 11.58 -21.17 -17.56
C VAL A 439 11.39 -22.12 -16.37
N ALA A 440 10.28 -21.93 -15.68
CA ALA A 440 9.82 -22.83 -14.62
C ALA A 440 8.44 -23.40 -15.00
N SER A 441 8.05 -24.51 -14.43
CA SER A 441 6.77 -25.16 -14.73
C SER A 441 6.00 -25.58 -13.48
N SER A 442 4.67 -25.61 -13.60
CA SER A 442 3.75 -26.03 -12.55
C SER A 442 2.50 -26.64 -13.13
N ASP A 443 1.79 -27.44 -12.31
CA ASP A 443 0.45 -27.91 -12.61
C ASP A 443 -0.65 -26.90 -12.22
N ASN A 444 -0.31 -25.83 -11.50
CA ASN A 444 -1.24 -24.80 -11.03
C ASN A 444 -0.78 -23.39 -11.42
N PRO A 445 -1.71 -22.47 -11.68
CA PRO A 445 -1.36 -21.10 -12.08
C PRO A 445 -0.66 -20.30 -10.96
N ASN A 446 -0.90 -20.63 -9.71
CA ASN A 446 -0.26 -20.01 -8.53
C ASN A 446 0.89 -20.86 -7.94
N GLY A 447 1.42 -21.81 -8.71
CA GLY A 447 2.56 -22.62 -8.30
C GLY A 447 2.21 -23.82 -7.38
N PRO A 448 3.23 -24.42 -6.70
CA PRO A 448 4.63 -24.03 -6.79
C PRO A 448 5.23 -24.27 -8.19
N PHE A 449 6.14 -23.43 -8.61
CA PHE A 449 6.88 -23.55 -9.88
C PHE A 449 8.25 -24.20 -9.65
N THR A 450 8.65 -25.09 -10.56
CA THR A 450 9.95 -25.74 -10.56
C THR A 450 10.77 -25.22 -11.72
N ASP A 451 11.92 -24.60 -11.43
CA ASP A 451 12.87 -24.12 -12.45
C ASP A 451 13.44 -25.26 -13.29
N SER A 452 13.71 -25.02 -14.57
CA SER A 452 14.30 -26.01 -15.48
C SER A 452 15.77 -26.34 -15.19
N GLY A 453 16.40 -25.66 -14.23
CA GLY A 453 17.77 -25.87 -13.77
C GLY A 453 18.83 -25.12 -14.56
N LYS A 454 18.46 -24.40 -15.63
CA LYS A 454 19.36 -23.59 -16.45
C LYS A 454 18.61 -22.49 -17.19
N ALA A 455 19.32 -21.44 -17.60
CA ALA A 455 18.73 -20.44 -18.48
C ALA A 455 18.33 -21.04 -19.83
N LEU A 456 17.16 -20.69 -20.31
CA LEU A 456 16.64 -21.04 -21.65
C LEU A 456 17.33 -20.20 -22.74
N VAL A 457 17.53 -18.90 -22.47
CA VAL A 457 18.33 -17.97 -23.30
C VAL A 457 19.40 -17.35 -22.40
N SER A 458 20.66 -17.53 -22.74
CA SER A 458 21.82 -17.03 -21.99
C SER A 458 22.79 -16.21 -22.80
N THR A 459 22.61 -16.21 -24.12
CA THR A 459 23.51 -15.56 -25.07
C THR A 459 22.70 -14.81 -26.12
N ARG A 460 23.29 -13.74 -26.59
CA ARG A 460 22.72 -12.90 -27.64
C ARG A 460 22.62 -13.66 -28.97
N PRO A 461 21.56 -13.44 -29.75
CA PRO A 461 21.44 -14.05 -31.07
C PRO A 461 22.58 -13.64 -32.00
N GLU A 462 22.97 -14.53 -32.92
CA GLU A 462 24.02 -14.27 -33.90
C GLU A 462 23.72 -13.00 -34.71
N GLY A 463 24.77 -12.17 -34.93
CA GLY A 463 24.66 -10.91 -35.67
C GLY A 463 24.16 -9.70 -34.86
N VAL A 464 23.65 -9.89 -33.65
CA VAL A 464 23.21 -8.79 -32.77
C VAL A 464 24.40 -8.25 -31.96
N LYS A 465 24.71 -6.94 -32.10
CA LYS A 465 25.89 -6.32 -31.48
C LYS A 465 25.62 -5.68 -30.12
N GLY A 466 24.38 -5.37 -29.78
CA GLY A 466 23.99 -4.66 -28.54
C GLY A 466 22.68 -5.13 -27.98
N GLY A 467 22.27 -4.60 -26.84
CA GLY A 467 20.99 -4.94 -26.20
C GLY A 467 21.12 -5.98 -25.08
N GLN A 468 19.97 -6.53 -24.63
CA GLN A 468 19.88 -7.47 -23.51
C GLN A 468 18.94 -8.62 -23.84
N GLU A 469 19.19 -9.79 -23.27
CA GLU A 469 18.39 -11.00 -23.38
C GLU A 469 17.34 -10.99 -22.24
N ILE A 470 16.31 -10.15 -22.39
CA ILE A 470 15.25 -9.92 -21.38
C ILE A 470 13.86 -9.91 -22.02
N ASP A 471 12.84 -9.78 -21.20
CA ASP A 471 11.44 -9.58 -21.57
C ASP A 471 10.87 -10.70 -22.46
N PRO A 472 10.84 -11.94 -21.93
CA PRO A 472 10.24 -13.03 -22.66
C PRO A 472 8.72 -12.84 -22.82
N ASP A 473 8.22 -13.06 -24.04
CA ASP A 473 6.81 -13.30 -24.32
C ASP A 473 6.64 -14.63 -25.06
N VAL A 474 5.64 -15.41 -24.75
CA VAL A 474 5.36 -16.67 -25.42
C VAL A 474 3.95 -16.68 -25.97
N PHE A 475 3.89 -16.65 -27.30
CA PHE A 475 2.64 -16.75 -28.04
C PHE A 475 2.46 -18.15 -28.65
N THR A 476 1.29 -18.77 -28.44
CA THR A 476 0.90 -20.01 -29.11
C THR A 476 -0.01 -19.67 -30.29
N ASP A 477 0.46 -19.93 -31.50
CA ASP A 477 -0.27 -19.63 -32.71
C ASP A 477 -1.52 -20.51 -32.83
N PRO A 478 -2.72 -19.95 -32.87
CA PRO A 478 -3.97 -20.70 -32.94
C PRO A 478 -4.16 -21.42 -34.28
N LYS A 479 -3.44 -21.03 -35.34
CA LYS A 479 -3.51 -21.68 -36.64
C LYS A 479 -2.72 -22.98 -36.72
N THR A 480 -1.56 -23.01 -36.07
CA THR A 480 -0.59 -24.13 -36.20
C THR A 480 -0.39 -24.90 -34.88
N GLY A 481 -0.81 -24.34 -33.76
CA GLY A 481 -0.54 -24.88 -32.41
C GLY A 481 0.92 -24.78 -31.96
N LYS A 482 1.80 -24.18 -32.78
CA LYS A 482 3.20 -23.94 -32.43
C LYS A 482 3.31 -22.78 -31.44
N SER A 483 4.27 -22.87 -30.55
CA SER A 483 4.58 -21.82 -29.59
C SER A 483 5.90 -21.13 -29.95
N TYR A 484 5.92 -19.82 -29.86
CA TYR A 484 7.06 -18.98 -30.20
C TYR A 484 7.42 -18.15 -28.98
N LEU A 485 8.72 -18.15 -28.62
CA LEU A 485 9.31 -17.27 -27.62
C LEU A 485 9.85 -16.02 -28.33
N TYR A 486 9.39 -14.84 -27.92
CA TYR A 486 9.93 -13.53 -28.29
C TYR A 486 10.73 -12.96 -27.12
N TRP A 487 11.79 -12.19 -27.41
CA TRP A 487 12.59 -11.52 -26.38
C TRP A 487 13.46 -10.43 -26.95
N GLY A 488 14.02 -9.59 -26.08
CA GLY A 488 15.10 -8.68 -26.41
C GLY A 488 14.82 -7.23 -26.02
N ASN A 489 15.91 -6.53 -25.67
CA ASN A 489 15.93 -5.08 -25.49
C ASN A 489 16.92 -4.52 -26.50
N GLY A 490 16.48 -3.55 -27.32
CA GLY A 490 17.23 -3.00 -28.45
C GLY A 490 17.21 -3.89 -29.71
N TYR A 491 16.56 -5.04 -29.67
CA TYR A 491 16.29 -5.94 -30.80
C TYR A 491 15.11 -6.85 -30.46
N MET A 492 14.37 -7.29 -31.45
CA MET A 492 13.30 -8.29 -31.29
C MET A 492 13.76 -9.62 -31.87
N ALA A 493 13.99 -10.59 -31.00
CA ALA A 493 14.27 -11.98 -31.40
C ALA A 493 13.02 -12.85 -31.26
N VAL A 494 12.94 -13.93 -32.06
CA VAL A 494 11.93 -14.97 -31.97
C VAL A 494 12.51 -16.35 -32.21
N ALA A 495 12.03 -17.35 -31.48
CA ALA A 495 12.36 -18.76 -31.73
C ALA A 495 11.13 -19.66 -31.53
N GLU A 496 11.03 -20.76 -32.30
CA GLU A 496 10.03 -21.83 -32.11
C GLU A 496 10.41 -22.63 -30.85
N LEU A 497 9.48 -22.79 -29.91
CA LEU A 497 9.64 -23.70 -28.78
C LEU A 497 9.34 -25.14 -29.18
N ASN A 498 10.10 -26.09 -28.62
CA ASN A 498 9.76 -27.50 -28.70
C ASN A 498 8.44 -27.81 -27.93
N ALA A 499 7.83 -28.95 -28.23
CA ALA A 499 6.57 -29.37 -27.62
C ALA A 499 6.62 -29.45 -26.06
N ASN A 500 7.82 -29.59 -25.49
CA ASN A 500 8.03 -29.60 -24.04
C ASN A 500 7.95 -28.22 -23.39
N MET A 501 7.92 -27.15 -24.17
CA MET A 501 7.84 -25.74 -23.72
C MET A 501 9.04 -25.24 -22.90
N ILE A 502 10.05 -26.05 -22.68
CA ILE A 502 11.25 -25.70 -21.86
C ILE A 502 12.54 -25.73 -22.67
N SER A 503 12.46 -25.82 -23.98
CA SER A 503 13.62 -25.77 -24.88
C SER A 503 13.26 -25.13 -26.21
N ILE A 504 14.22 -24.42 -26.77
CA ILE A 504 14.12 -23.80 -28.11
C ILE A 504 14.45 -24.87 -29.18
N LYS A 505 13.72 -24.84 -30.27
CA LYS A 505 13.99 -25.65 -31.46
C LYS A 505 15.27 -25.16 -32.12
N GLU A 506 16.19 -26.08 -32.35
CA GLU A 506 17.50 -25.76 -32.93
C GLU A 506 17.36 -25.07 -34.32
N GLY A 507 18.17 -24.05 -34.56
CA GLY A 507 18.18 -23.28 -35.79
C GLY A 507 16.93 -22.43 -36.06
N SER A 508 15.99 -22.31 -35.08
CA SER A 508 14.76 -21.55 -35.28
C SER A 508 14.84 -20.07 -34.89
N THR A 509 15.92 -19.67 -34.22
CA THR A 509 16.08 -18.27 -33.77
C THR A 509 16.24 -17.31 -34.96
N LYS A 510 15.47 -16.23 -34.95
CA LYS A 510 15.47 -15.16 -35.95
C LYS A 510 15.35 -13.80 -35.31
N ILE A 511 15.81 -12.77 -36.03
CA ILE A 511 15.57 -11.37 -35.68
C ILE A 511 14.41 -10.86 -36.54
N ILE A 512 13.40 -10.30 -35.88
CA ILE A 512 12.31 -9.57 -36.54
C ILE A 512 12.72 -8.09 -36.61
N LYS A 513 12.66 -7.52 -37.81
CA LYS A 513 12.94 -6.09 -38.00
C LYS A 513 11.71 -5.28 -37.56
N VAL A 514 11.96 -4.32 -36.71
CA VAL A 514 11.05 -3.25 -36.28
C VAL A 514 11.72 -1.92 -36.62
N ASP A 515 11.04 -0.82 -36.51
CA ASP A 515 11.62 0.52 -36.67
C ASP A 515 12.42 0.97 -35.42
N ASP A 516 12.95 2.17 -35.48
CA ASP A 516 13.79 2.76 -34.42
C ASP A 516 13.03 3.04 -33.12
N THR A 517 11.70 2.84 -33.09
CA THR A 517 10.88 2.98 -31.87
C THR A 517 10.90 1.73 -30.99
N PHE A 518 11.44 0.61 -31.48
CA PHE A 518 11.51 -0.61 -30.67
C PHE A 518 12.56 -0.49 -29.57
N ARG A 519 12.11 -0.56 -28.33
CA ARG A 519 12.99 -0.64 -27.16
C ARG A 519 12.99 -2.03 -26.56
N GLU A 520 11.81 -2.51 -26.11
CA GLU A 520 11.67 -3.75 -25.32
C GLU A 520 10.21 -4.19 -25.21
N GLY A 521 9.90 -5.23 -24.40
CA GLY A 521 8.56 -5.60 -23.99
C GLY A 521 7.68 -6.07 -25.14
N THR A 522 8.21 -6.98 -26.00
CA THR A 522 7.42 -7.55 -27.10
C THR A 522 6.23 -8.33 -26.56
N TYR A 523 5.05 -8.11 -27.11
CA TYR A 523 3.83 -8.88 -26.83
C TYR A 523 3.07 -9.19 -28.11
N VAL A 524 2.60 -10.42 -28.28
CA VAL A 524 1.96 -10.83 -29.56
C VAL A 524 0.55 -11.34 -29.32
N ILE A 525 -0.42 -10.79 -30.06
CA ILE A 525 -1.81 -11.29 -30.09
C ILE A 525 -2.25 -11.63 -31.50
N TYR A 526 -3.25 -12.50 -31.59
CA TYR A 526 -3.90 -12.85 -32.86
C TYR A 526 -5.38 -12.53 -32.80
N ARG A 527 -5.87 -11.77 -33.82
CA ARG A 527 -7.29 -11.46 -33.96
C ARG A 527 -7.70 -11.45 -35.42
N LYS A 528 -8.75 -12.23 -35.76
CA LYS A 528 -9.39 -12.24 -37.09
C LYS A 528 -8.42 -12.35 -38.29
N GLY A 529 -7.40 -13.20 -38.19
CA GLY A 529 -6.45 -13.45 -39.28
C GLY A 529 -5.21 -12.55 -39.29
N THR A 530 -5.08 -11.64 -38.35
CA THR A 530 -3.96 -10.70 -38.21
C THR A 530 -3.23 -10.91 -36.88
N TYR A 531 -1.89 -10.93 -36.93
CA TYR A 531 -1.02 -10.91 -35.77
C TYR A 531 -0.67 -9.45 -35.48
N TYR A 532 -0.81 -9.04 -34.24
CA TYR A 532 -0.42 -7.73 -33.73
C TYR A 532 0.79 -7.92 -32.83
N PHE A 533 1.86 -7.20 -33.14
CA PHE A 533 3.08 -7.13 -32.35
C PHE A 533 3.05 -5.81 -31.61
N LEU A 534 3.06 -5.85 -30.29
CA LEU A 534 3.13 -4.68 -29.42
C LEU A 534 4.54 -4.61 -28.85
N TRP A 535 5.04 -3.39 -28.64
CA TRP A 535 6.35 -3.16 -28.00
C TRP A 535 6.37 -1.81 -27.28
N SER A 536 7.31 -1.68 -26.36
CA SER A 536 7.56 -0.41 -25.68
C SER A 536 8.61 0.42 -26.41
N GLU A 537 8.35 1.72 -26.49
CA GLU A 537 9.27 2.76 -26.95
C GLU A 537 9.82 3.51 -25.75
N ASP A 538 11.10 3.94 -25.84
CA ASP A 538 11.85 4.70 -24.86
C ASP A 538 12.39 3.84 -23.69
N ASP A 539 12.98 4.46 -22.67
CA ASP A 539 13.50 3.81 -21.46
C ASP A 539 12.42 3.85 -20.37
N THR A 540 12.27 2.78 -19.59
CA THR A 540 11.24 2.69 -18.55
C THR A 540 11.35 3.77 -17.45
N ARG A 541 12.48 4.51 -17.37
CA ARG A 541 12.64 5.68 -16.50
C ARG A 541 12.13 6.97 -17.12
N SER A 542 11.84 6.95 -18.42
CA SER A 542 11.31 8.11 -19.13
C SER A 542 9.82 8.29 -18.83
N PRO A 543 9.36 9.50 -18.49
CA PRO A 543 7.94 9.79 -18.38
C PRO A 543 7.17 9.61 -19.69
N ASN A 544 7.87 9.53 -20.83
CA ASN A 544 7.31 9.34 -22.16
C ASN A 544 7.26 7.86 -22.60
N TYR A 545 7.66 6.92 -21.77
CA TYR A 545 7.57 5.48 -22.03
C TYR A 545 6.14 5.11 -22.43
N LYS A 546 5.98 4.38 -23.54
CA LYS A 546 4.68 4.12 -24.15
C LYS A 546 4.68 2.81 -24.95
N VAL A 547 3.51 2.35 -25.38
CA VAL A 547 3.34 1.14 -26.21
C VAL A 547 2.96 1.53 -27.62
N ARG A 548 3.65 0.89 -28.57
CA ARG A 548 3.36 0.91 -30.02
C ARG A 548 2.96 -0.47 -30.54
N TYR A 549 2.47 -0.53 -31.76
CA TYR A 549 2.18 -1.79 -32.43
C TYR A 549 2.47 -1.78 -33.92
N GLY A 550 2.61 -2.98 -34.47
CA GLY A 550 2.58 -3.27 -35.88
C GLY A 550 1.81 -4.56 -36.16
N THR A 551 1.50 -4.83 -37.41
CA THR A 551 0.71 -5.99 -37.81
C THR A 551 1.50 -6.91 -38.75
N SER A 552 1.09 -8.19 -38.81
CA SER A 552 1.67 -9.18 -39.72
C SER A 552 0.63 -10.25 -40.11
N LYS A 553 0.90 -10.97 -41.18
CA LYS A 553 0.18 -12.20 -41.58
C LYS A 553 0.80 -13.48 -41.03
N SER A 554 1.94 -13.36 -40.34
CA SER A 554 2.71 -14.45 -39.77
C SER A 554 3.23 -14.10 -38.34
N PRO A 555 3.31 -15.07 -37.40
CA PRO A 555 3.92 -14.88 -36.13
C PRO A 555 5.44 -14.63 -36.21
N LEU A 556 6.06 -14.80 -37.36
CA LEU A 556 7.48 -14.61 -37.61
C LEU A 556 7.79 -13.32 -38.40
N GLY A 557 6.83 -12.42 -38.55
CA GLY A 557 6.94 -11.24 -39.39
C GLY A 557 6.82 -11.54 -40.90
N PRO A 558 7.15 -10.60 -41.80
CA PRO A 558 7.56 -9.22 -41.47
C PRO A 558 6.43 -8.40 -40.79
N ILE A 559 6.81 -7.36 -40.07
CA ILE A 559 5.87 -6.45 -39.39
C ILE A 559 5.62 -5.24 -40.30
N GLU A 560 4.36 -4.92 -40.55
CA GLU A 560 3.89 -3.69 -41.17
C GLU A 560 3.49 -2.71 -40.07
N ILE A 561 4.08 -1.50 -40.08
CA ILE A 561 3.89 -0.49 -39.03
C ILE A 561 2.91 0.58 -39.54
N PRO A 562 1.70 0.71 -38.94
CA PRO A 562 0.76 1.74 -39.31
C PRO A 562 1.30 3.13 -38.93
N LYS A 563 0.82 4.17 -39.63
CA LYS A 563 1.17 5.56 -39.36
C LYS A 563 0.77 5.95 -37.93
N ASP A 564 -0.45 5.59 -37.53
CA ASP A 564 -1.01 5.83 -36.21
C ASP A 564 -0.94 4.55 -35.39
N ASN A 565 0.23 4.28 -34.79
CA ASN A 565 0.55 3.01 -34.17
C ASN A 565 0.77 3.08 -32.64
N ILE A 566 0.35 4.18 -31.98
CA ILE A 566 0.38 4.27 -30.54
C ILE A 566 -0.80 3.48 -29.96
N VAL A 567 -0.48 2.50 -29.11
CA VAL A 567 -1.50 1.74 -28.36
C VAL A 567 -1.92 2.51 -27.11
N ILE A 568 -0.96 2.95 -26.31
CA ILE A 568 -1.20 3.71 -25.07
C ILE A 568 0.00 4.62 -24.79
N GLN A 569 -0.28 5.81 -24.28
CA GLN A 569 0.73 6.76 -23.80
C GLN A 569 0.20 7.56 -22.60
N GLY A 570 1.11 8.14 -21.83
CA GLY A 570 0.78 8.94 -20.64
C GLY A 570 -0.07 10.17 -20.95
N ILE A 571 -0.72 10.70 -19.91
CA ILE A 571 -1.49 11.98 -19.92
C ILE A 571 -0.95 12.85 -18.78
N PRO A 572 0.07 13.70 -19.05
CA PRO A 572 0.72 14.52 -18.03
C PRO A 572 -0.24 15.40 -17.21
N ASP A 573 -1.27 15.97 -17.85
CA ASP A 573 -2.28 16.82 -17.20
C ASP A 573 -3.12 16.05 -16.16
N GLN A 574 -3.13 14.71 -16.24
CA GLN A 574 -3.78 13.83 -15.26
C GLN A 574 -2.77 13.16 -14.32
N GLY A 575 -1.48 13.51 -14.41
CA GLY A 575 -0.43 12.86 -13.61
C GLY A 575 -0.12 11.42 -14.02
N ILE A 576 -0.51 11.00 -15.23
CA ILE A 576 -0.26 9.66 -15.76
C ILE A 576 0.98 9.69 -16.66
N TYR A 577 2.03 8.96 -16.27
CA TYR A 577 3.32 8.94 -16.95
C TYR A 577 3.84 7.52 -17.15
N ALA A 578 4.69 7.33 -18.16
CA ALA A 578 5.44 6.10 -18.40
C ALA A 578 4.54 4.85 -18.53
N THR A 579 3.49 4.95 -19.34
CA THR A 579 2.55 3.84 -19.60
C THR A 579 3.13 2.85 -20.60
N GLY A 580 3.64 1.72 -20.15
CA GLY A 580 4.30 0.78 -21.06
C GLY A 580 4.38 -0.64 -20.53
N HIS A 581 5.12 -1.48 -21.23
CA HIS A 581 5.36 -2.90 -20.99
C HIS A 581 4.06 -3.63 -20.62
N ASN A 582 3.32 -3.99 -21.63
CA ASN A 582 1.94 -4.46 -21.51
C ASN A 582 1.78 -5.95 -21.75
N SER A 583 0.67 -6.47 -21.27
CA SER A 583 0.02 -7.69 -21.76
C SER A 583 -1.43 -7.42 -22.15
N VAL A 584 -2.05 -8.32 -22.90
CA VAL A 584 -3.41 -8.15 -23.41
C VAL A 584 -4.25 -9.38 -23.09
N LEU A 585 -5.40 -9.16 -22.49
CA LEU A 585 -6.38 -10.19 -22.18
C LEU A 585 -7.56 -10.12 -23.14
N GLN A 586 -7.88 -11.23 -23.79
CA GLN A 586 -9.19 -11.44 -24.38
C GLN A 586 -10.10 -12.17 -23.41
N ILE A 587 -11.31 -11.65 -23.18
CA ILE A 587 -12.31 -12.35 -22.37
C ILE A 587 -12.72 -13.64 -23.10
N PRO A 588 -12.77 -14.79 -22.40
CA PRO A 588 -13.09 -16.06 -23.01
C PRO A 588 -14.40 -16.03 -23.79
N ASN A 589 -14.34 -16.47 -25.04
CA ASN A 589 -15.47 -16.54 -25.98
C ASN A 589 -16.12 -15.19 -26.37
N LYS A 590 -15.44 -14.06 -26.09
CA LYS A 590 -15.91 -12.72 -26.48
C LYS A 590 -14.84 -12.00 -27.31
N ASP A 591 -15.25 -11.09 -28.21
CA ASP A 591 -14.35 -10.11 -28.84
C ASP A 591 -14.25 -8.86 -27.96
N GLU A 592 -13.89 -9.06 -26.70
CA GLU A 592 -13.75 -8.06 -25.66
C GLU A 592 -12.35 -8.16 -25.09
N TRP A 593 -11.62 -7.04 -25.08
CA TRP A 593 -10.19 -7.01 -24.83
C TRP A 593 -9.83 -5.96 -23.80
N TYR A 594 -8.82 -6.27 -22.99
CA TYR A 594 -8.24 -5.39 -21.99
C TYR A 594 -6.73 -5.37 -22.13
N ILE A 595 -6.11 -4.20 -21.90
CA ILE A 595 -4.66 -4.03 -21.80
C ILE A 595 -4.29 -3.85 -20.34
N THR A 596 -3.32 -4.65 -19.89
CA THR A 596 -2.69 -4.49 -18.58
C THR A 596 -1.29 -3.92 -18.84
N TYR A 597 -0.91 -2.88 -18.12
CA TYR A 597 0.33 -2.14 -18.35
C TYR A 597 0.85 -1.58 -17.03
N HIS A 598 2.10 -1.15 -16.97
CA HIS A 598 2.57 -0.36 -15.82
C HIS A 598 2.59 1.13 -16.15
N ARG A 599 2.63 1.95 -15.10
CA ARG A 599 2.91 3.38 -15.15
C ARG A 599 3.73 3.78 -13.93
N PHE A 600 4.29 4.99 -13.92
CA PHE A 600 4.84 5.56 -12.68
C PHE A 600 3.77 5.61 -11.59
N SER A 601 4.17 5.33 -10.35
CA SER A 601 3.23 5.36 -9.23
C SER A 601 2.61 6.75 -9.04
N TYR A 602 1.31 6.78 -8.94
CA TYR A 602 0.56 8.03 -8.72
C TYR A 602 0.37 8.28 -7.21
N PRO A 603 0.45 9.54 -6.75
CA PRO A 603 0.76 10.77 -7.49
C PRO A 603 2.25 11.14 -7.51
N THR A 604 3.11 10.39 -6.83
CA THR A 604 4.48 10.83 -6.50
C THR A 604 5.56 10.35 -7.47
N GLY A 605 5.30 9.33 -8.29
CA GLY A 605 6.31 8.67 -9.12
C GLY A 605 7.08 9.61 -10.05
N ILE A 606 6.41 10.60 -10.66
CA ILE A 606 7.09 11.60 -11.51
C ILE A 606 8.10 12.46 -10.73
N LYS A 607 7.91 12.67 -9.45
CA LYS A 607 8.80 13.44 -8.57
C LYS A 607 10.03 12.64 -8.12
N MET A 608 10.02 11.33 -8.33
CA MET A 608 11.10 10.43 -7.92
C MET A 608 12.28 10.44 -8.91
N GLY A 609 12.18 11.18 -10.04
CA GLY A 609 13.20 11.14 -11.09
C GLY A 609 13.39 9.72 -11.64
N ASP A 610 14.64 9.28 -11.83
CA ASP A 610 14.95 7.92 -12.32
C ASP A 610 14.35 6.80 -11.45
N ALA A 611 14.12 7.06 -10.16
CA ALA A 611 13.52 6.07 -9.26
C ALA A 611 12.05 5.76 -9.62
N GLY A 612 11.35 6.64 -10.32
CA GLY A 612 10.03 6.36 -10.88
C GLY A 612 10.02 5.10 -11.76
N GLY A 613 11.14 4.82 -12.48
CA GLY A 613 11.29 3.66 -13.36
C GLY A 613 11.45 2.30 -12.66
N PHE A 614 11.54 2.29 -11.33
CA PHE A 614 11.55 1.06 -10.51
C PHE A 614 10.66 1.17 -9.27
N HIS A 615 9.70 2.13 -9.30
CA HIS A 615 8.60 2.29 -8.35
C HIS A 615 7.29 2.46 -9.13
N ARG A 616 6.96 1.46 -9.94
CA ARG A 616 5.83 1.49 -10.86
C ARG A 616 4.58 0.84 -10.26
N GLU A 617 3.46 1.02 -10.90
CA GLU A 617 2.19 0.42 -10.52
C GLU A 617 1.47 -0.16 -11.73
N VAL A 618 0.75 -1.28 -11.53
CA VAL A 618 0.03 -2.00 -12.59
C VAL A 618 -1.38 -1.44 -12.74
N CYS A 619 -1.73 -1.11 -13.98
CA CYS A 619 -3.05 -0.60 -14.37
C CYS A 619 -3.69 -1.47 -15.44
N MET A 620 -5.01 -1.34 -15.60
CA MET A 620 -5.79 -2.03 -16.62
C MET A 620 -6.84 -1.10 -17.19
N ASP A 621 -6.92 -1.04 -18.53
CA ASP A 621 -7.94 -0.31 -19.26
C ASP A 621 -8.46 -1.15 -20.45
N LYS A 622 -9.59 -0.73 -21.01
CA LYS A 622 -10.20 -1.44 -22.15
C LYS A 622 -9.39 -1.20 -23.42
N LEU A 623 -9.15 -2.27 -24.19
CA LEU A 623 -8.53 -2.21 -25.52
C LEU A 623 -9.59 -2.45 -26.57
N GLU A 624 -9.73 -1.55 -27.53
CA GLU A 624 -10.70 -1.62 -28.60
C GLU A 624 -10.05 -1.61 -29.99
N PHE A 625 -10.77 -2.13 -30.97
CA PHE A 625 -10.33 -2.13 -32.38
C PHE A 625 -11.30 -1.32 -33.22
N ASN A 626 -10.76 -0.60 -34.20
CA ASN A 626 -11.52 0.08 -35.22
C ASN A 626 -12.16 -0.94 -36.22
N PRO A 627 -13.15 -0.53 -37.03
CA PRO A 627 -13.76 -1.43 -38.02
C PRO A 627 -12.78 -2.02 -39.04
N ASP A 628 -11.69 -1.31 -39.34
CA ASP A 628 -10.61 -1.76 -40.24
C ASP A 628 -9.64 -2.76 -39.57
N GLY A 629 -9.80 -3.01 -38.27
CA GLY A 629 -8.95 -3.90 -37.48
C GLY A 629 -7.75 -3.21 -36.86
N SER A 630 -7.53 -1.92 -37.08
CA SER A 630 -6.48 -1.17 -36.35
C SER A 630 -6.82 -1.08 -34.85
N ILE A 631 -5.78 -1.01 -33.98
CA ILE A 631 -5.99 -0.78 -32.56
C ILE A 631 -6.41 0.69 -32.38
N LYS A 632 -7.52 0.91 -31.66
CA LYS A 632 -7.91 2.24 -31.20
C LYS A 632 -7.02 2.62 -30.03
N GLN A 633 -6.39 3.79 -30.10
CA GLN A 633 -5.53 4.26 -29.01
C GLN A 633 -6.28 4.23 -27.67
N VAL A 634 -5.70 3.57 -26.69
CA VAL A 634 -6.21 3.48 -25.33
C VAL A 634 -5.92 4.77 -24.59
N ILE A 635 -6.92 5.30 -23.91
CA ILE A 635 -6.79 6.42 -22.99
C ILE A 635 -6.59 5.85 -21.59
N PRO A 636 -5.40 5.97 -20.99
CA PRO A 636 -5.16 5.45 -19.64
C PRO A 636 -5.98 6.23 -18.62
N THR A 637 -6.52 5.53 -17.61
CA THR A 637 -7.41 6.15 -16.62
C THR A 637 -6.99 5.85 -15.18
N HIS A 638 -7.42 6.70 -14.25
CA HIS A 638 -7.38 6.35 -12.81
C HIS A 638 -8.54 5.43 -12.43
N SER A 639 -9.68 5.57 -13.08
CA SER A 639 -10.87 4.76 -12.77
C SER A 639 -10.69 3.27 -13.08
N GLY A 640 -9.84 2.94 -14.08
CA GLY A 640 -9.69 1.57 -14.54
C GLY A 640 -10.98 1.01 -15.14
N ILE A 641 -11.13 -0.31 -15.10
CA ILE A 641 -12.28 -1.04 -15.60
C ILE A 641 -13.29 -1.33 -14.48
N ASP A 642 -14.54 -1.52 -14.82
CA ASP A 642 -15.55 -2.06 -13.92
C ASP A 642 -15.41 -3.59 -13.82
N ALA A 643 -15.93 -4.18 -12.72
CA ALA A 643 -15.91 -5.63 -12.54
C ALA A 643 -16.66 -6.33 -13.68
N ILE A 644 -15.99 -7.33 -14.27
CA ILE A 644 -16.64 -8.19 -15.29
C ILE A 644 -17.52 -9.23 -14.60
N LYS A 645 -18.60 -9.61 -15.29
CA LYS A 645 -19.55 -10.62 -14.82
C LYS A 645 -19.26 -11.98 -15.43
#